data_27c7bdb0e289990c5902fc48b2cc5260
#
_entry.id   27c7bdb0e289990c5902fc48b2cc5260
#
_cell.length_a   1.000
_cell.length_b   1.000
_cell.length_c   1.000
_cell.angle_alpha   90.00
_cell.angle_beta   90.00
_cell.angle_gamma   90.00
#
_symmetry.space_group_name_H-M   'P 1'
#
loop_
_entity.id
_entity.type
_entity.pdbx_description
1 polymer ?
#
loop_
_entity_poly.entity_id
_entity_poly.type
_entity_poly.pdbx_seq_one_letter_code
_entity_poly.pdbx_strand_id
1 'polypeptide(L)'
;MKTMVRTGYLTALLLLFGAVYFTVSAAAATYYVDSSGGNDNNAGTATSSAWKTLTKVNSVTFQPGDQIKFKKGGSWTGMLWPKGSGTSSSPIVIDSYGTGNAPLFNGNGQEATVYLYNQQYWEIKNLEIINDNGASSKRSGIYVVNENGGTLNHIYIIGNNVHDVYGNNVKDANGSSGIKVRTKAGTVQSNYNDVRIDGNTVGPRVDRTGIDLNSDFWCRPDAECTGTYNWYPSTNVVIQNNYVNDVGGDGIVPQNTSGAIVQYNTVNGFNIRSGMVNAGIWSYNADDTIIQYNEAFNGNTTLDGQGFDIDYGQSRTIMQYNYSHDNDGGFMMVTQPGTAKNDGGIVRYNISQNDGARIFQLAGPITNVQIYNNTLYLSPGQTASPIYANSWGGYPKSAAFYNNVFHLESAGTWYGLNTVANFTFNNNTIYGVHTAGEPADSNKSTANPMLVNPGSGTGRLAVDGYKLLAGSPALGTGKLIASNGGKDYWGNAVSATALPNRGAYNGAGITPSNPAVNGGLESGALSPWYGWNAASVVNSNARTGTYALRLVGGPSSAEQVIQVEPNTTYSLTGYAMTTNAGEPVHIGVKNFGGTQQFTSITGTSYTKGTVTFTTGAANTTATIYLYKPSGTATAYGDDFVVAKSPAMSADSSPE
;
A
#
# COMPACT_ATOMS: atom_id res chain seq x y z
N MET A 1 72.62 18.46 -75.53
CA MET A 1 72.97 17.23 -74.81
C MET A 1 72.42 17.32 -73.41
N LYS A 2 71.45 16.49 -73.08
CA LYS A 2 70.71 16.55 -71.84
C LYS A 2 71.23 15.52 -70.87
N THR A 3 71.68 15.99 -69.70
CA THR A 3 72.18 15.12 -68.64
C THR A 3 71.00 14.85 -67.69
N MET A 4 70.63 13.59 -67.49
CA MET A 4 69.62 13.15 -66.53
C MET A 4 70.25 12.98 -65.15
N VAL A 5 69.71 13.69 -64.15
CA VAL A 5 70.01 13.44 -62.73
C VAL A 5 68.93 12.55 -62.18
N ARG A 6 69.29 11.39 -61.63
CA ARG A 6 68.44 10.45 -60.90
C ARG A 6 68.47 10.81 -59.41
N THR A 7 67.33 11.24 -58.87
CA THR A 7 67.17 11.42 -57.43
C THR A 7 66.61 10.13 -56.83
N GLY A 8 67.33 9.52 -55.90
CA GLY A 8 66.91 8.37 -55.19
C GLY A 8 66.11 8.77 -53.94
N TYR A 9 64.90 8.28 -53.80
CA TYR A 9 64.10 8.41 -52.57
C TYR A 9 64.43 7.31 -51.58
N LEU A 10 64.93 7.70 -50.40
CA LEU A 10 65.14 6.82 -49.26
C LEU A 10 63.80 6.83 -48.45
N THR A 11 63.05 5.73 -48.49
CA THR A 11 61.83 5.57 -47.73
C THR A 11 62.21 5.05 -46.34
N ALA A 12 62.15 5.88 -45.30
CA ALA A 12 62.29 5.50 -43.91
C ALA A 12 60.94 4.91 -43.39
N LEU A 13 60.90 3.59 -43.13
CA LEU A 13 59.76 2.91 -42.55
C LEU A 13 59.81 3.09 -41.01
N LEU A 14 59.02 4.01 -40.47
CA LEU A 14 58.83 4.15 -39.01
C LEU A 14 57.90 3.02 -38.52
N LEU A 15 58.42 2.03 -37.84
CA LEU A 15 57.65 1.05 -37.07
C LEU A 15 57.17 1.69 -35.77
N LEU A 16 55.90 2.13 -35.73
CA LEU A 16 55.24 2.47 -34.48
C LEU A 16 54.92 1.17 -33.72
N PHE A 17 55.70 0.82 -32.71
CA PHE A 17 55.27 -0.12 -31.68
C PHE A 17 54.24 0.56 -30.79
N GLY A 18 52.96 0.35 -31.08
CA GLY A 18 51.87 0.65 -30.16
C GLY A 18 51.97 -0.28 -28.97
N ALA A 19 52.40 0.22 -27.81
CA ALA A 19 52.30 -0.53 -26.55
C ALA A 19 50.82 -0.70 -26.24
N VAL A 20 50.24 -1.86 -26.52
CA VAL A 20 48.93 -2.27 -26.04
C VAL A 20 49.09 -2.52 -24.54
N TYR A 21 48.73 -1.51 -23.74
CA TYR A 21 48.57 -1.71 -22.29
C TYR A 21 47.35 -2.60 -22.08
N PHE A 22 47.56 -3.91 -21.92
CA PHE A 22 46.57 -4.77 -21.30
C PHE A 22 46.44 -4.32 -19.84
N THR A 23 45.43 -3.55 -19.52
CA THR A 23 45.02 -3.39 -18.14
C THR A 23 44.54 -4.75 -17.67
N VAL A 24 45.38 -5.48 -16.97
CA VAL A 24 44.94 -6.65 -16.21
C VAL A 24 43.97 -6.11 -15.16
N SER A 25 42.68 -6.25 -15.41
CA SER A 25 41.70 -6.02 -14.38
C SER A 25 42.01 -6.96 -13.21
N ALA A 26 42.28 -6.43 -12.03
CA ALA A 26 42.45 -7.27 -10.85
C ALA A 26 41.21 -8.18 -10.74
N ALA A 27 41.42 -9.47 -10.53
CA ALA A 27 40.30 -10.39 -10.34
C ALA A 27 39.50 -9.94 -9.11
N ALA A 28 38.17 -9.95 -9.21
CA ALA A 28 37.28 -9.62 -8.11
C ALA A 28 37.60 -10.49 -6.88
N ALA A 29 37.76 -9.87 -5.73
CA ALA A 29 38.09 -10.52 -4.48
C ALA A 29 36.90 -10.59 -3.54
N THR A 30 36.86 -11.62 -2.69
CA THR A 30 35.91 -11.67 -1.56
C THR A 30 36.70 -11.44 -0.28
N TYR A 31 36.29 -10.40 0.45
CA TYR A 31 36.86 -10.05 1.76
C TYR A 31 35.92 -10.47 2.88
N TYR A 32 36.45 -11.09 3.90
CA TYR A 32 35.72 -11.57 5.07
C TYR A 32 36.06 -10.71 6.29
N VAL A 33 35.03 -10.38 7.09
CA VAL A 33 35.17 -9.56 8.31
C VAL A 33 34.51 -10.30 9.46
N ASP A 34 35.24 -10.56 10.55
CA ASP A 34 34.79 -11.24 11.76
C ASP A 34 35.18 -10.43 12.98
N SER A 35 34.19 -9.83 13.67
CA SER A 35 34.44 -8.95 14.83
C SER A 35 35.07 -9.68 16.03
N SER A 36 34.91 -10.99 16.13
CA SER A 36 35.43 -11.79 17.23
C SER A 36 36.76 -12.48 16.89
N GLY A 37 36.81 -13.18 15.77
CA GLY A 37 37.93 -14.02 15.35
C GLY A 37 38.88 -13.38 14.34
N GLY A 38 38.54 -12.22 13.79
CA GLY A 38 39.35 -11.54 12.77
C GLY A 38 40.59 -10.81 13.32
N ASN A 39 41.50 -10.46 12.40
CA ASN A 39 42.66 -9.63 12.66
C ASN A 39 42.97 -8.74 11.45
N ASP A 40 43.13 -7.44 11.66
CA ASP A 40 43.31 -6.46 10.56
C ASP A 40 44.65 -6.57 9.83
N ASN A 41 45.60 -7.34 10.37
CA ASN A 41 46.86 -7.68 9.70
C ASN A 41 46.70 -8.85 8.70
N ASN A 42 45.55 -9.52 8.71
CA ASN A 42 45.27 -10.61 7.78
C ASN A 42 45.01 -10.10 6.35
N ALA A 43 45.10 -10.97 5.37
CA ALA A 43 44.76 -10.66 3.97
C ALA A 43 43.24 -10.37 3.78
N GLY A 44 42.38 -10.91 4.63
CA GLY A 44 40.93 -10.79 4.54
C GLY A 44 40.28 -11.73 3.53
N THR A 45 41.03 -12.44 2.68
CA THR A 45 40.52 -13.17 1.51
C THR A 45 40.00 -14.58 1.81
N ALA A 46 40.03 -15.02 3.04
CA ALA A 46 39.44 -16.29 3.49
C ALA A 46 38.79 -16.12 4.88
N THR A 47 37.84 -16.97 5.22
CA THR A 47 37.19 -16.95 6.53
C THR A 47 38.14 -17.22 7.69
N SER A 48 39.23 -17.98 7.45
CA SER A 48 40.31 -18.24 8.43
C SER A 48 41.31 -17.07 8.56
N SER A 49 41.29 -16.13 7.64
CA SER A 49 42.15 -14.93 7.64
C SER A 49 41.35 -13.65 7.51
N ALA A 50 40.16 -13.61 8.17
CA ALA A 50 39.25 -12.47 8.14
C ALA A 50 39.85 -11.21 8.77
N TRP A 51 39.44 -10.05 8.31
CA TRP A 51 39.62 -8.76 8.98
C TRP A 51 38.75 -8.65 10.23
N LYS A 52 39.00 -7.67 11.07
CA LYS A 52 38.27 -7.51 12.30
C LYS A 52 37.39 -6.26 12.35
N THR A 53 37.91 -5.10 11.95
CA THR A 53 37.32 -3.81 12.27
C THR A 53 36.80 -3.06 11.04
N LEU A 54 35.85 -2.12 11.29
CA LEU A 54 35.39 -1.17 10.27
C LEU A 54 36.54 -0.24 9.83
N THR A 55 37.48 0.09 10.71
CA THR A 55 38.67 0.89 10.38
C THR A 55 39.45 0.24 9.24
N LYS A 56 39.66 -1.07 9.29
CA LYS A 56 40.32 -1.81 8.21
C LYS A 56 39.50 -1.76 6.92
N VAL A 57 38.21 -2.06 6.97
CA VAL A 57 37.32 -2.02 5.79
C VAL A 57 37.32 -0.62 5.17
N ASN A 58 37.15 0.42 5.98
CA ASN A 58 37.09 1.81 5.52
C ASN A 58 38.43 2.33 4.93
N SER A 59 39.56 1.66 5.21
CA SER A 59 40.89 2.01 4.67
C SER A 59 41.14 1.45 3.26
N VAL A 60 40.28 0.54 2.78
CA VAL A 60 40.44 -0.14 1.49
C VAL A 60 39.63 0.56 0.41
N THR A 61 40.22 0.71 -0.78
CA THR A 61 39.52 1.09 -2.01
C THR A 61 39.19 -0.17 -2.80
N PHE A 62 37.93 -0.58 -2.75
CA PHE A 62 37.45 -1.80 -3.39
C PHE A 62 37.40 -1.64 -4.91
N GLN A 63 37.56 -2.74 -5.62
CA GLN A 63 37.57 -2.82 -7.08
C GLN A 63 36.25 -3.39 -7.61
N PRO A 64 35.89 -3.17 -8.88
CA PRO A 64 34.71 -3.75 -9.49
C PRO A 64 34.60 -5.26 -9.28
N GLY A 65 33.46 -5.71 -8.74
CA GLY A 65 33.18 -7.12 -8.46
C GLY A 65 33.60 -7.59 -7.05
N ASP A 66 34.30 -6.78 -6.29
CA ASP A 66 34.67 -7.13 -4.92
C ASP A 66 33.45 -7.37 -4.02
N GLN A 67 33.57 -8.33 -3.12
CA GLN A 67 32.57 -8.63 -2.11
C GLN A 67 33.13 -8.43 -0.70
N ILE A 68 32.38 -7.77 0.16
CA ILE A 68 32.72 -7.55 1.55
C ILE A 68 31.70 -8.34 2.38
N LYS A 69 32.12 -9.44 2.96
CA LYS A 69 31.28 -10.38 3.69
C LYS A 69 31.47 -10.22 5.20
N PHE A 70 30.44 -9.82 5.92
CA PHE A 70 30.44 -9.71 7.37
C PHE A 70 29.86 -10.97 8.02
N LYS A 71 30.53 -11.47 9.05
CA LYS A 71 30.12 -12.69 9.74
C LYS A 71 28.82 -12.51 10.49
N LYS A 72 27.86 -13.40 10.24
CA LYS A 72 26.61 -13.47 11.01
C LYS A 72 26.90 -13.70 12.50
N GLY A 73 26.12 -13.05 13.38
CA GLY A 73 26.34 -13.01 14.82
C GLY A 73 27.46 -12.06 15.28
N GLY A 74 28.17 -11.43 14.35
CA GLY A 74 29.14 -10.37 14.66
C GLY A 74 28.48 -9.01 14.86
N SER A 75 29.16 -8.11 15.59
CA SER A 75 28.71 -6.73 15.76
C SER A 75 29.85 -5.73 15.62
N TRP A 76 29.53 -4.57 15.06
CA TRP A 76 30.46 -3.47 14.82
C TRP A 76 29.85 -2.15 15.26
N THR A 77 30.68 -1.28 15.86
CA THR A 77 30.31 0.06 16.29
C THR A 77 31.07 1.09 15.46
N GLY A 78 30.37 2.14 15.01
CA GLY A 78 30.88 3.19 14.15
C GLY A 78 30.30 3.15 12.75
N MET A 79 30.75 4.04 11.88
CA MET A 79 30.28 4.17 10.52
C MET A 79 31.04 3.22 9.57
N LEU A 80 30.31 2.40 8.82
CA LEU A 80 30.82 1.65 7.69
C LEU A 80 30.82 2.58 6.47
N TRP A 81 32.01 2.97 6.04
CA TRP A 81 32.24 3.90 4.91
C TRP A 81 33.30 3.36 3.95
N PRO A 82 33.00 2.31 3.20
CA PRO A 82 33.92 1.72 2.24
C PRO A 82 34.14 2.67 1.05
N LYS A 83 35.26 2.47 0.31
CA LYS A 83 35.66 3.28 -0.84
C LYS A 83 35.66 2.46 -2.12
N GLY A 84 35.60 3.13 -3.27
CA GLY A 84 35.62 2.53 -4.59
C GLY A 84 34.26 2.57 -5.28
N SER A 85 34.24 2.17 -6.55
CA SER A 85 33.00 2.01 -7.32
C SER A 85 33.11 0.77 -8.19
N GLY A 86 31.99 0.06 -8.36
CA GLY A 86 31.89 -1.05 -9.28
C GLY A 86 31.71 -0.61 -10.73
N THR A 87 31.28 -1.53 -11.57
CA THR A 87 30.84 -1.30 -12.94
C THR A 87 29.48 -1.99 -13.16
N SER A 88 28.84 -1.71 -14.29
CA SER A 88 27.53 -2.29 -14.62
C SER A 88 27.53 -3.83 -14.66
N SER A 89 28.65 -4.45 -15.02
CA SER A 89 28.82 -5.91 -15.04
C SER A 89 29.41 -6.47 -13.75
N SER A 90 29.91 -5.64 -12.85
CA SER A 90 30.68 -6.05 -11.69
C SER A 90 30.47 -5.07 -10.53
N PRO A 91 29.28 -5.03 -9.92
CA PRO A 91 29.02 -4.19 -8.74
C PRO A 91 29.86 -4.65 -7.54
N ILE A 92 30.12 -3.75 -6.62
CA ILE A 92 30.70 -4.07 -5.31
C ILE A 92 29.57 -4.44 -4.36
N VAL A 93 29.74 -5.52 -3.61
CA VAL A 93 28.66 -6.06 -2.76
C VAL A 93 29.09 -6.09 -1.29
N ILE A 94 28.28 -5.49 -0.42
CA ILE A 94 28.34 -5.73 1.02
C ILE A 94 27.25 -6.75 1.36
N ASP A 95 27.62 -7.83 2.07
CA ASP A 95 26.68 -8.89 2.42
C ASP A 95 27.15 -9.65 3.67
N SER A 96 26.41 -10.63 4.12
CA SER A 96 26.73 -11.48 5.27
C SER A 96 27.23 -12.86 4.85
N TYR A 97 27.92 -13.56 5.76
CA TYR A 97 28.29 -14.96 5.60
C TYR A 97 28.16 -15.75 6.90
N GLY A 98 28.17 -17.07 6.82
CA GLY A 98 28.03 -17.96 7.96
C GLY A 98 26.59 -18.17 8.40
N THR A 99 26.40 -18.62 9.63
CA THR A 99 25.09 -18.91 10.23
C THR A 99 24.85 -18.04 11.46
N GLY A 100 23.58 -17.84 11.84
CA GLY A 100 23.19 -17.01 12.99
C GLY A 100 22.45 -15.74 12.56
N ASN A 101 22.29 -14.79 13.48
CA ASN A 101 21.64 -13.51 13.24
C ASN A 101 22.41 -12.67 12.22
N ALA A 102 21.74 -11.76 11.56
CA ALA A 102 22.39 -10.80 10.67
C ALA A 102 23.54 -10.06 11.38
N PRO A 103 24.60 -9.66 10.66
CA PRO A 103 25.67 -8.86 11.24
C PRO A 103 25.12 -7.50 11.68
N LEU A 104 25.31 -7.13 12.96
CA LEU A 104 24.78 -5.92 13.57
C LEU A 104 25.79 -4.76 13.45
N PHE A 105 25.30 -3.64 12.94
CA PHE A 105 26.03 -2.38 12.88
C PHE A 105 25.33 -1.32 13.72
N ASN A 106 26.04 -0.69 14.66
CA ASN A 106 25.57 0.48 15.39
C ASN A 106 26.39 1.71 15.01
N GLY A 107 25.79 2.67 14.35
CA GLY A 107 26.42 3.94 13.99
C GLY A 107 26.88 4.77 15.19
N ASN A 108 26.34 4.48 16.39
CA ASN A 108 26.70 5.12 17.66
C ASN A 108 26.66 6.65 17.58
N GLY A 109 25.60 7.19 16.94
CA GLY A 109 25.39 8.63 16.81
C GLY A 109 26.11 9.30 15.65
N GLN A 110 26.79 8.57 14.81
CA GLN A 110 27.37 9.09 13.56
C GLN A 110 26.25 9.56 12.58
N GLU A 111 26.62 10.35 11.57
CA GLU A 111 25.68 10.80 10.51
C GLU A 111 24.95 9.64 9.83
N ALA A 112 25.62 8.51 9.69
CA ALA A 112 25.05 7.26 9.19
C ALA A 112 25.74 6.05 9.81
N THR A 113 25.06 4.91 9.80
CA THR A 113 25.69 3.62 10.14
C THR A 113 26.38 3.02 8.92
N VAL A 114 25.72 3.06 7.75
CA VAL A 114 26.32 2.71 6.45
C VAL A 114 26.29 3.95 5.57
N TYR A 115 27.45 4.35 5.06
CA TYR A 115 27.62 5.59 4.32
C TYR A 115 28.34 5.37 2.99
N LEU A 116 27.71 5.77 1.87
CA LEU A 116 28.31 5.82 0.55
C LEU A 116 28.34 7.28 0.05
N TYR A 117 29.51 7.79 -0.33
CA TYR A 117 29.69 9.16 -0.81
C TYR A 117 30.34 9.18 -2.19
N ASN A 118 29.64 9.70 -3.18
CA ASN A 118 30.06 9.80 -4.59
C ASN A 118 30.49 8.45 -5.18
N GLN A 119 29.75 7.40 -4.86
CA GLN A 119 30.05 6.03 -5.29
C GLN A 119 28.88 5.47 -6.11
N GLN A 120 29.17 4.52 -7.00
CA GLN A 120 28.19 3.88 -7.86
C GLN A 120 28.47 2.39 -8.00
N TYR A 121 27.45 1.64 -8.46
CA TYR A 121 27.48 0.19 -8.59
C TYR A 121 27.80 -0.51 -7.29
N TRP A 122 26.96 -0.22 -6.27
CA TRP A 122 27.02 -0.82 -4.95
C TRP A 122 25.72 -1.54 -4.60
N GLU A 123 25.87 -2.68 -3.95
CA GLU A 123 24.78 -3.44 -3.38
C GLU A 123 25.00 -3.65 -1.87
N ILE A 124 24.04 -3.23 -1.03
CA ILE A 124 24.07 -3.36 0.44
C ILE A 124 23.01 -4.36 0.84
N LYS A 125 23.42 -5.51 1.40
CA LYS A 125 22.51 -6.65 1.60
C LYS A 125 22.61 -7.28 2.97
N ASN A 126 21.47 -7.75 3.49
CA ASN A 126 21.35 -8.70 4.60
C ASN A 126 22.06 -8.27 5.89
N LEU A 127 22.01 -6.99 6.23
CA LEU A 127 22.58 -6.40 7.42
C LEU A 127 21.49 -6.03 8.43
N GLU A 128 21.85 -6.03 9.73
CA GLU A 128 21.08 -5.40 10.80
C GLU A 128 21.75 -4.08 11.17
N ILE A 129 20.99 -2.98 11.12
CA ILE A 129 21.53 -1.61 11.15
C ILE A 129 20.74 -0.78 12.16
N ILE A 130 21.45 -0.26 13.16
CA ILE A 130 20.92 0.69 14.14
C ILE A 130 21.81 1.94 14.20
N ASN A 131 21.28 3.05 14.72
CA ASN A 131 22.07 4.26 14.94
C ASN A 131 21.58 4.99 16.20
N ASP A 132 22.02 4.50 17.34
CA ASP A 132 21.62 4.99 18.65
C ASP A 132 22.85 5.15 19.56
N ASN A 133 22.94 6.28 20.25
CA ASN A 133 23.92 6.57 21.30
C ASN A 133 23.27 7.20 22.54
N GLY A 134 21.94 7.06 22.68
CA GLY A 134 21.14 7.63 23.74
C GLY A 134 20.81 9.13 23.59
N ALA A 135 21.28 9.80 22.53
CA ALA A 135 20.99 11.22 22.25
C ALA A 135 20.44 11.41 20.85
N SER A 136 19.38 12.21 20.72
CA SER A 136 18.77 12.54 19.42
C SER A 136 19.65 13.51 18.63
N SER A 137 19.88 13.20 17.34
CA SER A 137 20.55 14.11 16.40
C SER A 137 20.17 13.76 14.95
N LYS A 138 20.58 14.57 13.98
CA LYS A 138 20.43 14.23 12.56
C LYS A 138 21.29 13.01 12.24
N ARG A 139 20.65 11.90 11.82
CA ARG A 139 21.33 10.65 11.47
C ARG A 139 20.45 9.74 10.63
N SER A 140 21.07 8.82 9.94
CA SER A 140 20.39 7.78 9.17
C SER A 140 20.95 6.39 9.48
N GLY A 141 20.17 5.35 9.18
CA GLY A 141 20.68 3.99 9.17
C GLY A 141 21.61 3.77 7.96
N ILE A 142 21.08 3.87 6.76
CA ILE A 142 21.84 3.85 5.51
C ILE A 142 21.73 5.23 4.85
N TYR A 143 22.86 5.82 4.46
CA TYR A 143 22.89 7.10 3.77
C TYR A 143 23.81 7.06 2.55
N VAL A 144 23.22 7.22 1.36
CA VAL A 144 23.91 7.25 0.08
C VAL A 144 23.83 8.67 -0.47
N VAL A 145 24.98 9.28 -0.74
CA VAL A 145 25.10 10.71 -1.13
C VAL A 145 25.82 10.86 -2.45
N ASN A 146 25.24 11.68 -3.32
CA ASN A 146 25.85 12.18 -4.54
C ASN A 146 26.02 13.71 -4.45
N GLU A 147 27.24 14.18 -4.38
CA GLU A 147 27.60 15.60 -4.35
C GLU A 147 28.67 15.87 -5.41
N ASN A 148 28.32 16.56 -6.50
CA ASN A 148 29.19 16.79 -7.66
C ASN A 148 29.61 15.52 -8.46
N GLY A 149 28.94 14.38 -8.28
CA GLY A 149 29.29 13.16 -8.98
C GLY A 149 28.66 13.00 -10.37
N GLY A 150 27.86 13.96 -10.82
CA GLY A 150 27.06 13.81 -12.05
C GLY A 150 26.00 12.72 -11.89
N THR A 151 25.78 11.92 -12.91
CA THR A 151 24.89 10.74 -12.81
C THR A 151 25.64 9.56 -12.23
N LEU A 152 25.26 9.12 -11.03
CA LEU A 152 25.75 7.88 -10.42
C LEU A 152 24.74 6.75 -10.61
N ASN A 153 25.23 5.55 -10.88
CA ASN A 153 24.40 4.43 -11.30
C ASN A 153 24.39 3.30 -10.27
N HIS A 154 23.31 2.53 -10.26
CA HIS A 154 23.18 1.23 -9.60
C HIS A 154 23.49 1.29 -8.11
N ILE A 155 22.51 1.70 -7.35
CA ILE A 155 22.53 1.65 -5.88
C ILE A 155 21.42 0.71 -5.42
N TYR A 156 21.79 -0.47 -4.94
CA TYR A 156 20.84 -1.47 -4.48
C TYR A 156 20.94 -1.69 -2.98
N ILE A 157 19.82 -1.53 -2.28
CA ILE A 157 19.68 -1.72 -0.83
C ILE A 157 18.63 -2.80 -0.63
N ILE A 158 19.07 -4.02 -0.26
CA ILE A 158 18.22 -5.21 -0.36
C ILE A 158 18.27 -6.05 0.92
N GLY A 159 17.09 -6.36 1.48
CA GLY A 159 16.95 -7.34 2.55
C GLY A 159 17.62 -6.94 3.88
N ASN A 160 17.80 -5.65 4.13
CA ASN A 160 18.37 -5.16 5.39
C ASN A 160 17.27 -4.95 6.44
N ASN A 161 17.64 -5.07 7.71
CA ASN A 161 16.83 -4.70 8.86
C ASN A 161 17.38 -3.42 9.48
N VAL A 162 16.68 -2.30 9.31
CA VAL A 162 17.10 -0.96 9.77
C VAL A 162 16.14 -0.49 10.85
N HIS A 163 16.60 -0.41 12.09
CA HIS A 163 15.75 -0.03 13.21
C HIS A 163 16.51 0.77 14.27
N ASP A 164 15.82 1.27 15.28
CA ASP A 164 16.45 2.07 16.34
C ASP A 164 17.40 3.15 15.80
N VAL A 165 16.93 3.92 14.82
CA VAL A 165 17.62 5.11 14.33
C VAL A 165 17.09 6.31 15.12
N TYR A 166 17.78 6.64 16.22
CA TYR A 166 17.39 7.68 17.15
C TYR A 166 17.72 9.07 16.60
N GLY A 167 16.96 9.45 15.59
CA GLY A 167 17.10 10.71 14.86
C GLY A 167 16.43 11.89 15.55
N ASN A 168 16.45 13.04 14.88
CA ASN A 168 15.60 14.17 15.23
C ASN A 168 14.37 14.23 14.29
N ASN A 169 13.27 14.79 14.77
CA ASN A 169 12.03 14.92 14.01
C ASN A 169 11.95 16.20 13.14
N VAL A 170 13.07 16.72 12.68
CA VAL A 170 13.10 17.92 11.82
C VAL A 170 12.74 17.53 10.38
N LYS A 171 11.70 18.15 9.82
CA LYS A 171 11.29 17.97 8.42
C LYS A 171 12.11 18.89 7.52
N ASP A 172 13.29 18.47 7.14
CA ASP A 172 14.13 19.14 6.15
C ASP A 172 14.86 18.11 5.27
N ALA A 173 15.48 18.57 4.19
CA ALA A 173 16.23 17.73 3.27
C ALA A 173 17.41 16.99 3.93
N ASN A 174 17.89 17.45 5.09
CA ASN A 174 18.92 16.82 5.89
C ASN A 174 18.35 16.03 7.08
N GLY A 175 17.03 15.88 7.18
CA GLY A 175 16.36 15.18 8.28
C GLY A 175 16.82 13.73 8.41
N SER A 176 16.51 13.11 9.54
CA SER A 176 16.85 11.72 9.82
C SER A 176 16.02 10.75 8.96
N SER A 177 16.58 9.57 8.66
CA SER A 177 15.85 8.53 7.93
C SER A 177 16.39 7.13 8.26
N GLY A 178 15.57 6.11 8.07
CA GLY A 178 16.06 4.73 8.09
C GLY A 178 17.00 4.48 6.91
N ILE A 179 16.49 4.69 5.69
CA ILE A 179 17.25 4.61 4.44
C ILE A 179 17.12 5.94 3.71
N LYS A 180 18.25 6.57 3.37
CA LYS A 180 18.31 7.82 2.62
C LYS A 180 19.19 7.71 1.39
N VAL A 181 18.66 8.15 0.24
CA VAL A 181 19.43 8.36 -0.99
C VAL A 181 19.29 9.82 -1.38
N ARG A 182 20.39 10.57 -1.41
CA ARG A 182 20.33 12.02 -1.57
C ARG A 182 21.30 12.55 -2.61
N THR A 183 20.84 13.52 -3.39
CA THR A 183 21.67 14.37 -4.23
C THR A 183 21.85 15.72 -3.57
N LYS A 184 23.07 16.12 -3.25
CA LYS A 184 23.39 17.40 -2.66
C LYS A 184 23.72 18.45 -3.71
N ALA A 185 23.44 19.69 -3.36
CA ALA A 185 23.87 20.87 -4.11
C ALA A 185 25.39 20.92 -4.30
N GLY A 186 25.80 21.37 -5.49
CA GLY A 186 27.20 21.49 -5.84
C GLY A 186 27.37 22.22 -7.16
N THR A 187 28.57 22.24 -7.70
CA THR A 187 28.90 22.87 -9.00
C THR A 187 28.49 22.00 -10.20
N VAL A 188 28.31 20.68 -9.98
CA VAL A 188 27.90 19.72 -11.01
C VAL A 188 26.48 19.26 -10.73
N GLN A 189 25.59 19.36 -11.71
CA GLN A 189 24.26 18.75 -11.63
C GLN A 189 24.42 17.25 -11.40
N SER A 190 23.71 16.74 -10.39
CA SER A 190 23.89 15.38 -9.95
C SER A 190 22.53 14.69 -9.74
N ASN A 191 22.47 13.41 -10.07
CA ASN A 191 21.32 12.53 -9.81
C ASN A 191 21.76 11.08 -9.65
N TYR A 192 20.81 10.20 -9.42
CA TYR A 192 21.00 8.75 -9.50
C TYR A 192 20.21 8.17 -10.67
N ASN A 193 20.77 7.13 -11.27
CA ASN A 193 20.08 6.27 -12.21
C ASN A 193 20.21 4.83 -11.76
N ASP A 194 19.11 4.06 -11.80
CA ASP A 194 19.05 2.67 -11.33
C ASP A 194 19.26 2.55 -9.80
N VAL A 195 18.25 3.02 -9.05
CA VAL A 195 18.17 2.85 -7.59
C VAL A 195 17.12 1.79 -7.25
N ARG A 196 17.50 0.80 -6.47
CA ARG A 196 16.58 -0.24 -5.99
C ARG A 196 16.63 -0.37 -4.48
N ILE A 197 15.48 -0.19 -3.82
CA ILE A 197 15.30 -0.41 -2.38
C ILE A 197 14.26 -1.52 -2.25
N ASP A 198 14.68 -2.74 -1.89
CA ASP A 198 13.87 -3.94 -2.06
C ASP A 198 13.95 -4.88 -0.85
N GLY A 199 12.79 -5.28 -0.32
CA GLY A 199 12.71 -6.29 0.72
C GLY A 199 13.33 -5.92 2.05
N ASN A 200 13.47 -4.61 2.35
CA ASN A 200 14.00 -4.17 3.64
C ASN A 200 12.88 -4.09 4.69
N THR A 201 13.26 -4.35 5.94
CA THR A 201 12.47 -3.97 7.11
C THR A 201 13.04 -2.67 7.66
N VAL A 202 12.19 -1.63 7.82
CA VAL A 202 12.58 -0.32 8.34
C VAL A 202 11.69 0.04 9.51
N GLY A 203 12.27 0.10 10.70
CA GLY A 203 11.57 0.21 11.97
C GLY A 203 11.64 -1.11 12.78
N PRO A 204 11.21 -1.11 14.05
CA PRO A 204 10.61 0.04 14.76
C PRO A 204 11.63 1.14 15.14
N ARG A 205 11.09 2.24 15.65
CA ARG A 205 11.88 3.37 16.17
C ARG A 205 12.85 3.97 15.15
N VAL A 206 12.36 4.28 13.98
CA VAL A 206 13.07 5.17 13.06
C VAL A 206 12.47 6.57 13.21
N ASP A 207 13.23 7.47 13.80
CA ASP A 207 12.76 8.82 13.97
C ASP A 207 12.87 9.60 12.67
N ARG A 208 11.76 10.20 12.24
CA ARG A 208 11.48 10.93 11.03
C ARG A 208 11.06 10.02 9.87
N THR A 209 11.80 9.87 8.79
CA THR A 209 11.35 9.20 7.55
C THR A 209 11.83 7.76 7.46
N GLY A 210 10.98 6.82 7.07
CA GLY A 210 11.38 5.43 6.86
C GLY A 210 12.35 5.30 5.70
N ILE A 211 11.87 5.57 4.47
CA ILE A 211 12.66 5.52 3.23
C ILE A 211 12.52 6.86 2.50
N ASP A 212 13.64 7.52 2.22
CA ASP A 212 13.70 8.88 1.71
C ASP A 212 14.66 8.99 0.51
N LEU A 213 14.13 9.36 -0.65
CA LEU A 213 14.92 9.90 -1.74
C LEU A 213 14.71 11.40 -1.78
N ASN A 214 15.78 12.20 -1.81
CA ASN A 214 15.65 13.65 -1.97
C ASN A 214 16.81 14.27 -2.73
N SER A 215 16.63 15.51 -3.17
CA SER A 215 17.60 16.22 -3.99
C SER A 215 17.53 17.73 -3.78
N ASP A 216 18.67 18.39 -3.82
CA ASP A 216 18.75 19.83 -3.87
C ASP A 216 18.51 20.37 -5.30
N PHE A 217 18.54 19.52 -6.33
CA PHE A 217 18.24 19.86 -7.73
C PHE A 217 16.74 19.75 -8.02
N TRP A 218 15.92 20.53 -7.32
CA TRP A 218 14.47 20.39 -7.33
C TRP A 218 13.72 21.54 -8.05
N CYS A 219 14.44 22.56 -8.52
CA CYS A 219 13.86 23.76 -9.12
C CYS A 219 13.34 23.51 -10.53
N ARG A 220 12.07 23.30 -10.66
CA ARG A 220 11.42 22.97 -11.94
C ARG A 220 11.32 24.20 -12.85
N PRO A 221 11.55 24.05 -14.17
CA PRO A 221 11.42 25.15 -15.12
C PRO A 221 9.95 25.55 -15.39
N ASP A 222 9.01 24.65 -15.10
CA ASP A 222 7.58 24.80 -15.33
C ASP A 222 6.77 25.11 -14.05
N ALA A 223 7.47 25.48 -12.97
CA ALA A 223 6.86 25.89 -11.71
C ALA A 223 7.68 27.02 -11.09
N GLU A 224 7.02 27.91 -10.35
CA GLU A 224 7.74 28.92 -9.58
C GLU A 224 8.64 28.24 -8.56
N CYS A 225 9.91 28.60 -8.60
CA CYS A 225 10.93 28.02 -7.74
C CYS A 225 11.77 29.09 -7.09
N THR A 226 11.96 29.00 -5.79
CA THR A 226 12.87 29.84 -5.01
C THR A 226 14.24 29.20 -4.81
N GLY A 227 14.45 27.97 -5.32
CA GLY A 227 15.71 27.24 -5.23
C GLY A 227 16.73 27.72 -6.28
N THR A 228 18.00 27.39 -6.06
CA THR A 228 19.11 27.80 -6.92
C THR A 228 19.42 26.75 -8.01
N TYR A 229 19.03 25.49 -7.79
CA TYR A 229 19.50 24.36 -8.61
C TYR A 229 18.35 23.81 -9.46
N ASN A 230 18.55 23.87 -10.79
CA ASN A 230 17.57 23.37 -11.75
C ASN A 230 17.20 21.91 -11.50
N TRP A 231 15.96 21.56 -11.77
CA TRP A 231 15.44 20.21 -11.63
C TRP A 231 16.25 19.19 -12.44
N TYR A 232 16.78 18.22 -11.74
CA TYR A 232 17.55 17.12 -12.32
C TYR A 232 17.18 15.83 -11.60
N PRO A 233 16.14 15.13 -12.06
CA PRO A 233 15.55 14.01 -11.30
C PRO A 233 16.38 12.75 -11.38
N SER A 234 16.29 11.94 -10.35
CA SER A 234 16.76 10.55 -10.41
C SER A 234 15.79 9.70 -11.25
N THR A 235 16.35 8.72 -11.98
CA THR A 235 15.62 7.89 -12.94
C THR A 235 15.78 6.40 -12.64
N ASN A 236 14.89 5.54 -13.19
CA ASN A 236 14.92 4.10 -12.94
C ASN A 236 14.93 3.76 -11.44
N VAL A 237 14.10 4.44 -10.66
CA VAL A 237 13.97 4.24 -9.21
C VAL A 237 12.88 3.22 -8.95
N VAL A 238 13.20 2.16 -8.20
CA VAL A 238 12.25 1.13 -7.76
C VAL A 238 12.35 0.96 -6.25
N ILE A 239 11.23 1.20 -5.54
CA ILE A 239 11.09 0.96 -4.10
C ILE A 239 10.01 -0.09 -3.91
N GLN A 240 10.38 -1.31 -3.50
CA GLN A 240 9.42 -2.40 -3.46
C GLN A 240 9.64 -3.40 -2.33
N ASN A 241 8.56 -4.13 -1.97
CA ASN A 241 8.58 -5.21 -0.99
C ASN A 241 9.11 -4.81 0.40
N ASN A 242 9.16 -3.51 0.72
CA ASN A 242 9.65 -3.06 2.01
C ASN A 242 8.51 -3.07 3.05
N TYR A 243 8.86 -3.43 4.28
CA TYR A 243 8.01 -3.27 5.45
C TYR A 243 8.54 -2.12 6.30
N VAL A 244 7.79 -1.03 6.36
CA VAL A 244 8.12 0.17 7.14
C VAL A 244 7.15 0.26 8.31
N ASN A 245 7.65 0.29 9.53
CA ASN A 245 6.78 0.35 10.71
C ASN A 245 7.33 1.26 11.81
N ASP A 246 6.43 1.86 12.57
CA ASP A 246 6.75 2.72 13.72
C ASP A 246 7.81 3.78 13.37
N VAL A 247 7.51 4.58 12.33
CA VAL A 247 8.35 5.70 11.93
C VAL A 247 7.81 7.01 12.49
N GLY A 248 8.74 7.89 12.89
CA GLY A 248 8.40 9.14 13.58
C GLY A 248 7.69 10.16 12.69
N GLY A 249 7.98 10.16 11.40
CA GLY A 249 7.39 11.04 10.39
C GLY A 249 6.81 10.28 9.19
N ASP A 250 7.31 10.58 7.98
CA ASP A 250 6.83 9.99 6.74
C ASP A 250 7.25 8.52 6.59
N GLY A 251 6.42 7.72 5.88
CA GLY A 251 6.75 6.34 5.57
C GLY A 251 7.77 6.21 4.43
N ILE A 252 7.33 6.39 3.17
CA ILE A 252 8.16 6.27 1.95
C ILE A 252 7.98 7.49 1.06
N VAL A 253 9.09 8.15 0.70
CA VAL A 253 9.08 9.41 -0.08
C VAL A 253 10.03 9.34 -1.27
N PRO A 254 9.59 9.01 -2.49
CA PRO A 254 10.37 9.14 -3.72
C PRO A 254 10.33 10.59 -4.24
N GLN A 255 11.12 11.46 -3.67
CA GLN A 255 11.19 12.85 -4.09
C GLN A 255 12.15 13.03 -5.27
N ASN A 256 11.86 14.00 -6.16
CA ASN A 256 12.71 14.44 -7.26
C ASN A 256 13.12 13.29 -8.20
N THR A 257 12.11 12.57 -8.67
CA THR A 257 12.27 11.40 -9.55
C THR A 257 11.49 11.57 -10.86
N SER A 258 11.89 10.83 -11.89
CA SER A 258 11.12 10.68 -13.13
C SER A 258 10.95 9.19 -13.45
N GLY A 259 9.70 8.73 -13.56
CA GLY A 259 9.37 7.35 -13.83
C GLY A 259 9.59 6.38 -12.64
N ALA A 260 9.55 6.87 -11.41
CA ALA A 260 9.71 6.00 -10.23
C ALA A 260 8.56 5.00 -10.08
N ILE A 261 8.88 3.79 -9.61
CA ILE A 261 7.91 2.73 -9.28
C ILE A 261 8.01 2.42 -7.79
N VAL A 262 6.92 2.63 -7.06
CA VAL A 262 6.79 2.30 -5.63
C VAL A 262 5.70 1.25 -5.48
N GLN A 263 6.08 0.01 -5.16
CA GLN A 263 5.12 -1.08 -5.21
C GLN A 263 5.36 -2.17 -4.15
N TYR A 264 4.27 -2.85 -3.76
CA TYR A 264 4.29 -3.97 -2.83
C TYR A 264 4.89 -3.63 -1.45
N ASN A 265 4.92 -2.35 -1.07
CA ASN A 265 5.37 -1.94 0.25
C ASN A 265 4.20 -1.94 1.24
N THR A 266 4.53 -2.15 2.50
CA THR A 266 3.61 -1.98 3.63
C THR A 266 4.17 -0.92 4.56
N VAL A 267 3.38 0.11 4.86
CA VAL A 267 3.68 1.14 5.86
C VAL A 267 2.68 1.03 7.00
N ASN A 268 3.14 0.62 8.18
CA ASN A 268 2.35 0.44 9.39
C ASN A 268 2.79 1.42 10.48
N GLY A 269 2.01 2.45 10.73
CA GLY A 269 2.34 3.46 11.74
C GLY A 269 3.39 4.46 11.25
N PHE A 270 2.92 5.58 10.74
CA PHE A 270 3.71 6.75 10.38
C PHE A 270 3.22 7.97 11.18
N ASN A 271 4.07 8.98 11.28
CA ASN A 271 3.87 10.16 12.14
C ASN A 271 3.68 9.82 13.63
N ILE A 272 4.31 8.75 14.10
CA ILE A 272 4.11 8.26 15.48
C ILE A 272 4.70 9.23 16.52
N ARG A 273 5.68 10.07 16.15
CA ARG A 273 6.42 10.96 17.07
C ARG A 273 6.60 12.39 16.57
N SER A 274 6.25 12.70 15.32
CA SER A 274 6.65 13.97 14.71
C SER A 274 5.76 15.15 15.10
N GLY A 275 4.45 14.99 15.22
CA GLY A 275 3.53 16.10 15.40
C GLY A 275 3.48 17.12 14.24
N MET A 276 4.05 16.78 13.07
CA MET A 276 4.09 17.60 11.86
C MET A 276 3.24 16.99 10.74
N VAL A 277 3.11 17.71 9.63
CA VAL A 277 2.47 17.25 8.39
C VAL A 277 3.27 16.12 7.77
N ASN A 278 2.70 14.91 7.66
CA ASN A 278 3.35 13.71 7.12
C ASN A 278 2.30 12.78 6.52
N ALA A 279 2.73 11.92 5.57
CA ALA A 279 1.88 10.91 4.94
C ALA A 279 2.58 9.53 4.90
N GLY A 280 1.80 8.49 4.57
CA GLY A 280 2.31 7.11 4.50
C GLY A 280 3.26 6.89 3.33
N ILE A 281 2.75 6.89 2.11
CA ILE A 281 3.52 6.71 0.87
C ILE A 281 3.13 7.84 -0.09
N TRP A 282 4.08 8.70 -0.42
CA TRP A 282 3.77 9.88 -1.22
C TRP A 282 4.95 10.33 -2.06
N SER A 283 4.67 10.98 -3.18
CA SER A 283 5.67 11.53 -4.09
C SER A 283 5.62 13.06 -4.10
N TYR A 284 6.77 13.65 -4.34
CA TYR A 284 6.98 15.08 -4.34
C TYR A 284 7.96 15.47 -5.43
N ASN A 285 7.67 16.54 -6.17
CA ASN A 285 8.52 17.07 -7.23
C ASN A 285 8.98 15.97 -8.22
N ALA A 286 8.04 15.17 -8.68
CA ALA A 286 8.29 13.97 -9.48
C ALA A 286 7.35 13.90 -10.69
N ASP A 287 7.79 13.26 -11.78
CA ASP A 287 6.97 13.03 -12.97
C ASP A 287 6.82 11.53 -13.24
N ASP A 288 5.68 11.13 -13.83
CA ASP A 288 5.43 9.77 -14.30
C ASP A 288 5.59 8.69 -13.20
N THR A 289 5.39 9.05 -11.94
CA THR A 289 5.54 8.12 -10.81
C THR A 289 4.35 7.17 -10.75
N ILE A 290 4.63 5.89 -10.50
CA ILE A 290 3.62 4.85 -10.28
C ILE A 290 3.72 4.35 -8.85
N ILE A 291 2.66 4.54 -8.05
CA ILE A 291 2.53 4.03 -6.70
C ILE A 291 1.42 2.99 -6.70
N GLN A 292 1.77 1.69 -6.56
CA GLN A 292 0.82 0.61 -6.76
C GLN A 292 1.04 -0.60 -5.84
N TYR A 293 -0.04 -1.33 -5.54
CA TYR A 293 0.00 -2.54 -4.71
C TYR A 293 0.64 -2.32 -3.33
N ASN A 294 0.55 -1.12 -2.80
CA ASN A 294 1.04 -0.82 -1.45
C ASN A 294 -0.10 -0.88 -0.43
N GLU A 295 0.28 -0.98 0.83
CA GLU A 295 -0.60 -0.86 1.97
C GLU A 295 -0.07 0.23 2.91
N ALA A 296 -0.95 1.14 3.38
CA ALA A 296 -0.60 2.17 4.33
C ALA A 296 -1.69 2.31 5.40
N PHE A 297 -1.32 2.21 6.68
CA PHE A 297 -2.28 2.22 7.78
C PHE A 297 -1.67 2.66 9.11
N ASN A 298 -2.55 2.93 10.08
CA ASN A 298 -2.18 3.43 11.41
C ASN A 298 -1.38 4.75 11.38
N GLY A 299 -1.70 5.63 10.44
CA GLY A 299 -1.17 6.99 10.41
C GLY A 299 -1.73 7.80 11.58
N ASN A 300 -0.85 8.37 12.43
CA ASN A 300 -1.22 9.00 13.70
C ASN A 300 -1.17 10.52 13.60
N THR A 301 -1.98 11.11 12.73
CA THR A 301 -2.16 12.56 12.65
C THR A 301 -3.34 12.95 11.76
N THR A 302 -3.98 14.08 12.08
CA THR A 302 -4.98 14.73 11.24
C THR A 302 -4.46 16.02 10.58
N LEU A 303 -3.18 16.35 10.75
CA LEU A 303 -2.58 17.53 10.10
C LEU A 303 -2.45 17.32 8.58
N ASP A 304 -1.88 16.22 8.15
CA ASP A 304 -2.07 15.57 6.87
C ASP A 304 -2.54 14.15 7.15
N GLY A 305 -1.65 13.16 7.26
CA GLY A 305 -1.94 11.85 7.80
C GLY A 305 -2.68 10.91 6.85
N GLN A 306 -2.72 11.24 5.56
CA GLN A 306 -3.26 10.33 4.57
C GLN A 306 -2.31 9.15 4.36
N GLY A 307 -2.91 7.98 4.08
CA GLY A 307 -2.12 6.80 3.71
C GLY A 307 -1.28 7.06 2.45
N PHE A 308 -1.83 7.85 1.52
CA PHE A 308 -1.20 8.15 0.22
C PHE A 308 -1.35 9.63 -0.15
N ASP A 309 -0.35 10.16 -0.91
CA ASP A 309 -0.38 11.55 -1.37
C ASP A 309 0.31 11.73 -2.73
N ILE A 310 -0.29 12.56 -3.58
CA ILE A 310 0.30 13.15 -4.80
C ILE A 310 0.56 14.61 -4.48
N ASP A 311 1.74 14.91 -3.95
CA ASP A 311 2.10 16.23 -3.48
C ASP A 311 2.51 17.16 -4.66
N TYR A 312 2.92 18.37 -4.40
CA TYR A 312 3.18 19.37 -5.44
C TYR A 312 4.45 19.10 -6.27
N GLY A 313 4.59 19.85 -7.37
CA GLY A 313 5.71 19.70 -8.28
C GLY A 313 5.64 18.44 -9.14
N GLN A 314 4.45 17.98 -9.50
CA GLN A 314 4.27 16.68 -10.17
C GLN A 314 3.51 16.76 -11.48
N SER A 315 3.72 15.75 -12.33
CA SER A 315 2.91 15.49 -13.51
C SER A 315 2.69 13.99 -13.70
N ARG A 316 1.46 13.61 -14.04
CA ARG A 316 1.09 12.25 -14.48
C ARG A 316 1.40 11.13 -13.49
N THR A 317 1.35 11.42 -12.19
CA THR A 317 1.49 10.38 -11.15
C THR A 317 0.26 9.48 -11.14
N ILE A 318 0.48 8.17 -11.07
CA ILE A 318 -0.56 7.14 -11.02
C ILE A 318 -0.54 6.46 -9.66
N MET A 319 -1.64 6.55 -8.94
CA MET A 319 -1.89 5.91 -7.65
C MET A 319 -2.94 4.80 -7.85
N GLN A 320 -2.52 3.52 -7.87
CA GLN A 320 -3.43 2.43 -8.24
C GLN A 320 -3.22 1.15 -7.44
N TYR A 321 -4.29 0.38 -7.25
CA TYR A 321 -4.27 -0.94 -6.62
C TYR A 321 -3.68 -0.92 -5.19
N ASN A 322 -3.80 0.20 -4.48
CA ASN A 322 -3.33 0.34 -3.11
C ASN A 322 -4.47 0.09 -2.12
N TYR A 323 -4.12 -0.36 -0.94
CA TYR A 323 -5.03 -0.50 0.19
C TYR A 323 -4.63 0.49 1.29
N SER A 324 -5.58 1.33 1.68
CA SER A 324 -5.45 2.31 2.77
C SER A 324 -6.45 1.98 3.85
N HIS A 325 -6.04 2.01 5.13
CA HIS A 325 -7.01 1.79 6.19
C HIS A 325 -6.55 2.36 7.53
N ASP A 326 -7.51 2.75 8.34
CA ASP A 326 -7.32 3.16 9.74
C ASP A 326 -6.24 4.27 9.90
N ASN A 327 -6.15 5.20 8.94
CA ASN A 327 -5.31 6.38 9.03
C ASN A 327 -6.13 7.57 9.56
N ASP A 328 -5.65 8.25 10.60
CA ASP A 328 -6.35 9.38 11.22
C ASP A 328 -6.62 10.53 10.23
N GLY A 329 -5.70 10.78 9.30
CA GLY A 329 -5.77 11.90 8.34
C GLY A 329 -6.59 11.63 7.10
N GLY A 330 -6.69 10.38 6.66
CA GLY A 330 -7.46 10.01 5.49
C GLY A 330 -6.79 9.01 4.55
N PHE A 331 -7.42 8.82 3.39
CA PHE A 331 -6.91 7.93 2.36
C PHE A 331 -5.90 8.62 1.46
N MET A 332 -6.34 9.69 0.78
CA MET A 332 -5.62 10.24 -0.37
C MET A 332 -5.61 11.77 -0.36
N MET A 333 -4.43 12.37 -0.44
CA MET A 333 -4.28 13.78 -0.73
C MET A 333 -3.80 14.00 -2.17
N VAL A 334 -4.29 15.04 -2.83
CA VAL A 334 -3.71 15.60 -4.06
C VAL A 334 -3.57 17.10 -3.84
N THR A 335 -2.34 17.61 -3.85
CA THR A 335 -2.12 18.99 -3.43
C THR A 335 -1.15 19.75 -4.31
N GLN A 336 -1.38 21.08 -4.35
CA GLN A 336 -0.51 22.05 -5.00
C GLN A 336 -0.56 23.37 -4.23
N PRO A 337 0.41 23.67 -3.38
CA PRO A 337 0.47 24.99 -2.75
C PRO A 337 0.93 26.05 -3.78
N GLY A 338 0.17 27.15 -3.85
CA GLY A 338 0.56 28.33 -4.65
C GLY A 338 0.74 28.05 -6.15
N THR A 339 1.90 28.42 -6.68
CA THR A 339 2.24 28.36 -8.10
C THR A 339 2.98 27.08 -8.52
N ALA A 340 3.23 26.16 -7.60
CA ALA A 340 3.78 24.84 -7.91
C ALA A 340 2.86 24.10 -8.91
N LYS A 341 3.41 23.08 -9.57
CA LYS A 341 2.65 22.27 -10.53
C LYS A 341 2.11 21.00 -9.87
N ASN A 342 0.88 20.63 -10.16
CA ASN A 342 0.36 19.28 -10.00
C ASN A 342 -0.71 19.04 -11.06
N ASP A 343 -0.37 18.26 -12.09
CA ASP A 343 -1.19 18.09 -13.28
C ASP A 343 -1.29 16.64 -13.71
N GLY A 344 -2.51 16.20 -14.03
CA GLY A 344 -2.77 14.89 -14.63
C GLY A 344 -2.60 13.69 -13.66
N GLY A 345 -2.77 13.90 -12.35
CA GLY A 345 -2.77 12.82 -11.37
C GLY A 345 -3.93 11.84 -11.61
N ILE A 346 -3.66 10.54 -11.51
CA ILE A 346 -4.65 9.47 -11.65
C ILE A 346 -4.71 8.64 -10.37
N VAL A 347 -5.90 8.53 -9.77
CA VAL A 347 -6.17 7.71 -8.58
C VAL A 347 -7.22 6.69 -8.94
N ARG A 348 -6.85 5.40 -9.08
CA ARG A 348 -7.77 4.39 -9.59
C ARG A 348 -7.60 3.01 -8.95
N TYR A 349 -8.70 2.26 -8.86
CA TYR A 349 -8.74 0.88 -8.36
C TYR A 349 -8.07 0.71 -6.99
N ASN A 350 -8.15 1.72 -6.13
CA ASN A 350 -7.70 1.62 -4.75
C ASN A 350 -8.87 1.26 -3.84
N ILE A 351 -8.55 0.74 -2.67
CA ILE A 351 -9.51 0.46 -1.61
C ILE A 351 -9.13 1.28 -0.39
N SER A 352 -10.12 1.97 0.20
CA SER A 352 -9.99 2.68 1.47
C SER A 352 -11.00 2.14 2.47
N GLN A 353 -10.55 1.81 3.68
CA GLN A 353 -11.37 1.30 4.76
C GLN A 353 -11.14 2.12 6.04
N ASN A 354 -12.16 2.76 6.56
CA ASN A 354 -12.12 3.49 7.83
C ASN A 354 -11.00 4.53 7.95
N ASP A 355 -10.55 5.09 6.84
CA ASP A 355 -9.65 6.22 6.86
C ASP A 355 -10.35 7.44 7.43
N GLY A 356 -9.73 8.11 8.41
CA GLY A 356 -10.31 9.19 9.21
C GLY A 356 -10.30 10.55 8.51
N ALA A 357 -10.65 11.59 9.22
CA ALA A 357 -10.70 12.99 8.81
C ALA A 357 -11.19 13.26 7.38
N ARG A 358 -10.46 12.87 6.34
CA ARG A 358 -10.75 13.20 4.93
C ARG A 358 -10.39 12.04 4.02
N ILE A 359 -11.37 11.35 3.45
CA ILE A 359 -11.06 10.23 2.53
C ILE A 359 -10.25 10.76 1.35
N PHE A 360 -10.78 11.75 0.61
CA PHE A 360 -10.03 12.52 -0.38
C PHE A 360 -9.84 13.96 0.08
N GLN A 361 -8.61 14.43 0.10
CA GLN A 361 -8.30 15.83 0.21
C GLN A 361 -7.74 16.34 -1.12
N LEU A 362 -8.35 17.41 -1.67
CA LEU A 362 -7.86 18.11 -2.85
C LEU A 362 -7.57 19.55 -2.44
N ALA A 363 -6.30 19.95 -2.51
CA ALA A 363 -5.86 21.23 -1.98
C ALA A 363 -5.04 22.03 -3.01
N GLY A 364 -5.33 23.32 -3.11
CA GLY A 364 -4.61 24.20 -4.06
C GLY A 364 -5.03 24.01 -5.52
N PRO A 365 -4.44 24.79 -6.45
CA PRO A 365 -4.90 24.89 -7.84
C PRO A 365 -4.48 23.71 -8.75
N ILE A 366 -4.64 22.48 -8.28
CA ILE A 366 -4.41 21.22 -9.03
C ILE A 366 -5.25 21.18 -10.32
N THR A 367 -4.73 20.51 -11.36
CA THR A 367 -5.36 20.41 -12.68
C THR A 367 -5.43 18.97 -13.19
N ASN A 368 -6.48 18.67 -13.97
CA ASN A 368 -6.66 17.43 -14.73
C ASN A 368 -6.57 16.13 -13.89
N VAL A 369 -6.95 16.18 -12.62
CA VAL A 369 -6.93 15.01 -11.73
C VAL A 369 -8.09 14.07 -12.06
N GLN A 370 -7.82 12.77 -12.17
CA GLN A 370 -8.82 11.74 -12.43
C GLN A 370 -8.88 10.74 -11.28
N ILE A 371 -10.02 10.61 -10.65
CA ILE A 371 -10.27 9.72 -9.51
C ILE A 371 -11.39 8.77 -9.91
N TYR A 372 -11.05 7.51 -10.21
CA TYR A 372 -12.05 6.60 -10.72
C TYR A 372 -11.86 5.14 -10.31
N ASN A 373 -12.98 4.42 -10.28
CA ASN A 373 -13.00 3.00 -9.93
C ASN A 373 -12.32 2.69 -8.57
N ASN A 374 -12.45 3.57 -7.57
CA ASN A 374 -12.03 3.28 -6.21
C ASN A 374 -13.23 2.79 -5.38
N THR A 375 -12.98 1.98 -4.37
CA THR A 375 -13.98 1.54 -3.40
C THR A 375 -13.60 2.06 -2.01
N LEU A 376 -14.52 2.80 -1.38
CA LEU A 376 -14.32 3.51 -0.13
C LEU A 376 -15.41 3.09 0.85
N TYR A 377 -14.99 2.69 2.04
CA TYR A 377 -15.88 2.22 3.09
C TYR A 377 -15.65 2.96 4.40
N LEU A 378 -16.71 3.45 4.98
CA LEU A 378 -16.76 3.99 6.33
C LEU A 378 -17.76 3.20 7.16
N SER A 379 -17.30 2.57 8.23
CA SER A 379 -18.14 1.88 9.20
C SER A 379 -18.98 2.84 10.04
N PRO A 380 -19.98 2.35 10.79
CA PRO A 380 -20.74 3.19 11.73
C PRO A 380 -19.85 3.92 12.72
N GLY A 381 -20.19 5.19 12.99
CA GLY A 381 -19.48 6.02 13.96
C GLY A 381 -18.30 6.82 13.40
N GLN A 382 -17.90 6.60 12.17
CA GLN A 382 -16.87 7.42 11.50
C GLN A 382 -17.43 8.79 11.10
N THR A 383 -16.56 9.81 11.09
CA THR A 383 -16.97 11.20 10.78
C THR A 383 -16.15 11.81 9.63
N ALA A 384 -15.41 10.98 8.88
CA ALA A 384 -14.57 11.45 7.79
C ALA A 384 -15.37 12.16 6.70
N SER A 385 -14.83 13.26 6.18
CA SER A 385 -15.34 13.94 4.98
C SER A 385 -15.04 13.09 3.75
N PRO A 386 -16.03 12.66 2.95
CA PRO A 386 -15.75 11.85 1.75
C PRO A 386 -14.87 12.58 0.74
N ILE A 387 -15.09 13.88 0.54
CA ILE A 387 -14.22 14.78 -0.23
C ILE A 387 -14.07 16.09 0.53
N TYR A 388 -12.84 16.53 0.68
CA TYR A 388 -12.46 17.79 1.31
C TYR A 388 -11.66 18.62 0.32
N ALA A 389 -12.30 19.62 -0.30
CA ALA A 389 -11.66 20.55 -1.22
C ALA A 389 -11.35 21.88 -0.53
N ASN A 390 -10.09 22.28 -0.50
CA ASN A 390 -9.69 23.50 0.20
C ASN A 390 -8.68 24.35 -0.58
N SER A 391 -8.57 25.62 -0.21
CA SER A 391 -7.62 26.55 -0.78
C SER A 391 -6.24 26.37 -0.15
N TRP A 392 -5.24 26.18 -0.99
CA TRP A 392 -3.82 26.23 -0.64
C TRP A 392 -3.10 27.14 -1.66
N GLY A 393 -3.23 28.48 -1.48
CA GLY A 393 -2.81 29.45 -2.51
C GLY A 393 -3.69 29.47 -3.77
N GLY A 394 -4.92 28.98 -3.65
CA GLY A 394 -5.94 28.84 -4.69
C GLY A 394 -6.77 27.58 -4.45
N TYR A 395 -7.95 27.47 -5.08
CA TYR A 395 -8.77 26.27 -5.04
C TYR A 395 -8.42 25.29 -6.17
N PRO A 396 -8.71 23.99 -6.01
CA PRO A 396 -8.62 23.03 -7.10
C PRO A 396 -9.33 23.50 -8.37
N LYS A 397 -8.65 23.37 -9.52
CA LYS A 397 -9.16 23.89 -10.80
C LYS A 397 -9.94 22.87 -11.61
N SER A 398 -9.50 21.61 -11.61
CA SER A 398 -10.22 20.54 -12.32
C SER A 398 -9.94 19.17 -11.74
N ALA A 399 -11.01 18.42 -11.48
CA ALA A 399 -10.95 17.01 -11.10
C ALA A 399 -12.19 16.27 -11.62
N ALA A 400 -12.03 14.97 -11.90
CA ALA A 400 -13.09 14.12 -12.38
C ALA A 400 -13.23 12.88 -11.49
N PHE A 401 -14.43 12.63 -11.00
CA PHE A 401 -14.77 11.47 -10.16
C PHE A 401 -15.72 10.55 -10.96
N TYR A 402 -15.23 9.38 -11.37
CA TYR A 402 -16.00 8.44 -12.16
C TYR A 402 -16.00 7.04 -11.56
N ASN A 403 -17.13 6.36 -11.61
CA ASN A 403 -17.23 4.95 -11.25
C ASN A 403 -16.75 4.60 -9.82
N ASN A 404 -16.60 5.55 -8.91
CA ASN A 404 -16.21 5.22 -7.54
C ASN A 404 -17.42 4.66 -6.78
N VAL A 405 -17.14 3.80 -5.81
CA VAL A 405 -18.12 3.34 -4.82
C VAL A 405 -17.78 3.98 -3.48
N PHE A 406 -18.65 4.83 -3.00
CA PHE A 406 -18.68 5.35 -1.64
C PHE A 406 -19.73 4.55 -0.85
N HIS A 407 -19.29 3.62 -0.01
CA HIS A 407 -20.16 2.88 0.90
C HIS A 407 -20.01 3.48 2.30
N LEU A 408 -20.94 4.34 2.67
CA LEU A 408 -20.86 5.21 3.83
C LEU A 408 -21.92 4.79 4.86
N GLU A 409 -21.58 3.95 5.83
CA GLU A 409 -22.49 3.65 6.94
C GLU A 409 -22.55 4.81 7.95
N SER A 410 -21.56 5.70 7.89
CA SER A 410 -21.54 7.04 8.48
C SER A 410 -20.62 7.95 7.69
N ALA A 411 -20.76 9.27 7.79
CA ALA A 411 -19.88 10.22 7.09
C ALA A 411 -20.00 11.62 7.67
N GLY A 412 -18.93 12.40 7.56
CA GLY A 412 -18.95 13.85 7.71
C GLY A 412 -19.50 14.57 6.47
N THR A 413 -19.43 15.89 6.50
CA THR A 413 -19.87 16.76 5.39
C THR A 413 -18.91 16.67 4.22
N TRP A 414 -19.43 16.69 2.98
CA TRP A 414 -18.64 16.92 1.77
C TRP A 414 -18.25 18.40 1.75
N TYR A 415 -16.97 18.69 1.84
CA TYR A 415 -16.51 20.04 2.11
C TYR A 415 -15.95 20.74 0.87
N GLY A 416 -16.29 22.01 0.69
CA GLY A 416 -15.68 22.90 -0.28
C GLY A 416 -16.05 22.67 -1.75
N LEU A 417 -16.93 21.72 -2.07
CA LEU A 417 -17.28 21.38 -3.45
C LEU A 417 -18.05 22.49 -4.18
N ASN A 418 -18.68 23.40 -3.46
CA ASN A 418 -19.33 24.59 -4.00
C ASN A 418 -18.33 25.73 -4.37
N THR A 419 -17.07 25.60 -3.99
CA THR A 419 -16.04 26.63 -4.24
C THR A 419 -15.08 26.24 -5.37
N VAL A 420 -15.18 25.00 -5.88
CA VAL A 420 -14.32 24.47 -6.94
C VAL A 420 -14.97 24.61 -8.30
N ALA A 421 -14.17 24.98 -9.31
CA ALA A 421 -14.61 25.01 -10.69
C ALA A 421 -14.25 23.67 -11.38
N ASN A 422 -15.04 23.29 -12.40
CA ASN A 422 -14.74 22.17 -13.30
C ASN A 422 -14.51 20.80 -12.59
N PHE A 423 -15.18 20.57 -11.47
CA PHE A 423 -15.30 19.22 -10.92
C PHE A 423 -16.45 18.50 -11.62
N THR A 424 -16.20 17.30 -12.06
CA THR A 424 -17.20 16.46 -12.74
C THR A 424 -17.40 15.16 -11.98
N PHE A 425 -18.67 14.81 -11.75
CA PHE A 425 -19.07 13.56 -11.11
C PHE A 425 -19.97 12.78 -12.08
N ASN A 426 -19.62 11.53 -12.34
CA ASN A 426 -20.42 10.71 -13.25
C ASN A 426 -20.28 9.21 -12.95
N ASN A 427 -21.42 8.50 -12.91
CA ASN A 427 -21.51 7.07 -12.63
C ASN A 427 -20.93 6.64 -11.27
N ASN A 428 -20.84 7.51 -10.26
CA ASN A 428 -20.46 7.06 -8.93
C ASN A 428 -21.63 6.36 -8.23
N THR A 429 -21.32 5.45 -7.34
CA THR A 429 -22.27 4.91 -6.36
C THR A 429 -22.01 5.58 -5.03
N ILE A 430 -23.01 6.23 -4.47
CA ILE A 430 -22.99 6.82 -3.12
C ILE A 430 -24.11 6.14 -2.33
N TYR A 431 -23.76 5.19 -1.48
CA TYR A 431 -24.69 4.37 -0.72
C TYR A 431 -24.52 4.60 0.78
N GLY A 432 -25.63 4.56 1.50
CA GLY A 432 -25.71 4.69 2.94
C GLY A 432 -26.11 6.09 3.38
N VAL A 433 -25.29 6.76 4.18
CA VAL A 433 -25.61 8.09 4.73
C VAL A 433 -25.31 9.18 3.69
N HIS A 434 -26.30 10.04 3.46
CA HIS A 434 -26.19 11.22 2.60
C HIS A 434 -26.07 12.47 3.46
N THR A 435 -24.92 13.15 3.38
CA THR A 435 -24.63 14.34 4.19
C THR A 435 -24.57 15.62 3.35
N ALA A 436 -24.55 16.77 4.04
CA ALA A 436 -24.52 18.07 3.38
C ALA A 436 -23.31 18.23 2.46
N GLY A 437 -23.50 18.91 1.32
CA GLY A 437 -22.47 19.17 0.31
C GLY A 437 -22.21 18.03 -0.66
N GLU A 438 -22.98 16.93 -0.59
CA GLU A 438 -22.87 15.82 -1.55
C GLU A 438 -23.00 16.32 -2.99
N PRO A 439 -22.08 15.93 -3.91
CA PRO A 439 -22.07 16.46 -5.26
C PRO A 439 -23.24 15.94 -6.11
N ALA A 440 -23.64 16.77 -7.09
CA ALA A 440 -24.51 16.33 -8.14
C ALA A 440 -23.76 15.39 -9.09
N ASP A 441 -24.33 14.22 -9.38
CA ASP A 441 -23.81 13.24 -10.34
C ASP A 441 -24.97 12.79 -11.24
N SER A 442 -24.86 13.03 -12.53
CA SER A 442 -25.94 12.81 -13.49
C SER A 442 -26.35 11.34 -13.64
N ASN A 443 -25.46 10.41 -13.31
CA ASN A 443 -25.70 8.96 -13.36
C ASN A 443 -25.39 8.29 -12.00
N LYS A 444 -25.61 9.02 -10.91
CA LYS A 444 -25.43 8.50 -9.56
C LYS A 444 -26.32 7.29 -9.29
N SER A 445 -25.78 6.30 -8.60
CA SER A 445 -26.54 5.24 -7.96
C SER A 445 -26.52 5.44 -6.44
N THR A 446 -27.68 5.32 -5.79
CA THR A 446 -27.78 5.25 -4.34
C THR A 446 -28.15 3.85 -3.86
N ALA A 447 -28.27 2.89 -4.80
CA ALA A 447 -28.55 1.51 -4.46
C ALA A 447 -27.34 0.86 -3.77
N ASN A 448 -27.63 -0.09 -2.87
CA ASN A 448 -26.57 -0.89 -2.22
C ASN A 448 -25.65 -1.52 -3.29
N PRO A 449 -24.35 -1.24 -3.28
CA PRO A 449 -23.41 -1.84 -4.22
C PRO A 449 -23.23 -3.35 -4.02
N MET A 450 -23.77 -3.92 -2.95
CA MET A 450 -23.73 -5.32 -2.63
C MET A 450 -22.29 -5.85 -2.61
N LEU A 451 -21.44 -5.23 -1.79
CA LEU A 451 -20.11 -5.74 -1.50
C LEU A 451 -20.20 -7.04 -0.70
N VAL A 452 -19.26 -7.96 -0.90
CA VAL A 452 -19.27 -9.29 -0.27
C VAL A 452 -19.28 -9.22 1.27
N ASN A 453 -18.38 -8.42 1.84
CA ASN A 453 -18.29 -8.20 3.30
C ASN A 453 -17.44 -6.94 3.57
N PRO A 454 -17.99 -5.72 3.37
CA PRO A 454 -17.26 -4.47 3.56
C PRO A 454 -16.81 -4.33 5.01
N GLY A 455 -15.63 -3.74 5.24
CA GLY A 455 -15.03 -3.60 6.56
C GLY A 455 -14.22 -4.81 7.04
N SER A 456 -14.16 -5.89 6.26
CA SER A 456 -13.42 -7.10 6.64
C SER A 456 -11.98 -7.18 6.10
N GLY A 457 -11.48 -6.12 5.47
CA GLY A 457 -10.10 -6.07 4.98
C GLY A 457 -9.09 -6.08 6.13
N THR A 458 -8.11 -6.97 6.08
CA THR A 458 -7.06 -7.11 7.10
C THR A 458 -5.64 -7.01 6.52
N GLY A 459 -5.53 -6.68 5.24
CA GLY A 459 -4.27 -6.51 4.52
C GLY A 459 -4.53 -6.48 3.01
N ARG A 460 -3.61 -5.93 2.23
CA ARG A 460 -3.79 -5.71 0.78
C ARG A 460 -4.14 -6.96 -0.04
N LEU A 461 -3.85 -8.15 0.45
CA LEU A 461 -4.22 -9.43 -0.17
C LEU A 461 -5.48 -10.05 0.44
N ALA A 462 -6.03 -9.46 1.49
CA ALA A 462 -7.18 -9.94 2.24
C ALA A 462 -8.33 -8.92 2.21
N VAL A 463 -8.67 -8.42 1.02
CA VAL A 463 -9.70 -7.40 0.76
C VAL A 463 -10.86 -7.92 -0.07
N ASP A 464 -11.05 -9.23 -0.14
CA ASP A 464 -12.10 -9.89 -0.94
C ASP A 464 -13.52 -9.46 -0.52
N GLY A 465 -13.68 -8.94 0.68
CA GLY A 465 -14.91 -8.32 1.16
C GLY A 465 -15.40 -7.13 0.30
N TYR A 466 -14.51 -6.53 -0.50
CA TYR A 466 -14.83 -5.41 -1.40
C TYR A 466 -15.16 -5.83 -2.84
N LYS A 467 -15.18 -7.12 -3.16
CA LYS A 467 -15.74 -7.62 -4.41
C LYS A 467 -17.26 -7.43 -4.44
N LEU A 468 -17.83 -7.36 -5.64
CA LEU A 468 -19.26 -7.22 -5.84
C LEU A 468 -19.94 -8.60 -5.86
N LEU A 469 -21.07 -8.72 -5.20
CA LEU A 469 -21.93 -9.90 -5.29
C LEU A 469 -22.62 -9.99 -6.65
N ALA A 470 -23.02 -11.19 -7.04
CA ALA A 470 -23.91 -11.42 -8.16
C ALA A 470 -25.21 -10.64 -7.99
N GLY A 471 -25.70 -9.97 -9.06
CA GLY A 471 -26.86 -9.10 -9.01
C GLY A 471 -26.61 -7.69 -8.48
N SER A 472 -25.37 -7.35 -8.14
CA SER A 472 -25.02 -5.98 -7.75
C SER A 472 -25.40 -4.96 -8.82
N PRO A 473 -26.05 -3.82 -8.47
CA PRO A 473 -26.35 -2.74 -9.41
C PRO A 473 -25.10 -1.99 -9.90
N ALA A 474 -23.94 -2.26 -9.32
CA ALA A 474 -22.65 -1.70 -9.75
C ALA A 474 -22.00 -2.49 -10.89
N LEU A 475 -22.48 -3.69 -11.21
CA LEU A 475 -21.95 -4.52 -12.30
C LEU A 475 -22.34 -3.96 -13.67
N GLY A 476 -21.34 -3.68 -14.53
CA GLY A 476 -21.54 -3.24 -15.92
C GLY A 476 -22.26 -1.90 -16.07
N THR A 477 -22.23 -1.03 -15.06
CA THR A 477 -22.96 0.26 -15.06
C THR A 477 -22.04 1.47 -14.95
N GLY A 478 -20.73 1.26 -15.03
CA GLY A 478 -19.74 2.34 -15.01
C GLY A 478 -19.66 3.08 -16.35
N LYS A 479 -18.98 4.22 -16.34
CA LYS A 479 -18.62 5.00 -17.51
C LYS A 479 -17.37 4.40 -18.17
N LEU A 480 -17.34 4.36 -19.49
CA LEU A 480 -16.14 3.98 -20.25
C LEU A 480 -15.03 5.03 -20.07
N ILE A 481 -13.84 4.55 -19.78
CA ILE A 481 -12.61 5.34 -19.65
C ILE A 481 -11.56 4.67 -20.55
N ALA A 482 -11.12 5.37 -21.60
CA ALA A 482 -10.26 4.80 -22.63
C ALA A 482 -8.90 4.31 -22.10
N SER A 483 -8.27 5.08 -21.22
CA SER A 483 -6.95 4.76 -20.62
C SER A 483 -7.10 4.22 -19.19
N ASN A 484 -7.97 3.24 -19.02
CA ASN A 484 -8.38 2.72 -17.72
C ASN A 484 -7.36 1.84 -16.99
N GLY A 485 -6.17 1.58 -17.56
CA GLY A 485 -5.14 0.72 -16.95
C GLY A 485 -5.23 -0.76 -17.28
N GLY A 486 -6.32 -1.19 -17.94
CA GLY A 486 -6.49 -2.54 -18.49
C GLY A 486 -6.82 -3.64 -17.48
N LYS A 487 -6.71 -3.38 -16.17
CA LYS A 487 -7.05 -4.33 -15.11
C LYS A 487 -7.54 -3.63 -13.84
N ASP A 488 -8.21 -4.38 -12.99
CA ASP A 488 -8.70 -3.94 -11.69
C ASP A 488 -7.73 -4.30 -10.54
N TYR A 489 -8.15 -4.08 -9.29
CA TYR A 489 -7.37 -4.40 -8.09
C TYR A 489 -6.95 -5.88 -8.02
N TRP A 490 -7.81 -6.80 -8.43
CA TRP A 490 -7.58 -8.26 -8.41
C TRP A 490 -6.98 -8.81 -9.69
N GLY A 491 -6.69 -7.95 -10.68
CA GLY A 491 -6.13 -8.36 -11.96
C GLY A 491 -7.17 -8.76 -13.01
N ASN A 492 -8.47 -8.61 -12.75
CA ASN A 492 -9.49 -8.84 -13.77
C ASN A 492 -9.36 -7.80 -14.89
N ALA A 493 -9.54 -8.23 -16.14
CA ALA A 493 -9.45 -7.34 -17.29
C ALA A 493 -10.54 -6.25 -17.25
N VAL A 494 -10.16 -5.00 -17.52
CA VAL A 494 -11.08 -3.88 -17.71
C VAL A 494 -11.08 -3.50 -19.18
N SER A 495 -12.22 -3.73 -19.84
CA SER A 495 -12.40 -3.45 -21.27
C SER A 495 -12.29 -1.95 -21.57
N ALA A 496 -11.72 -1.61 -22.71
CA ALA A 496 -11.77 -0.25 -23.26
C ALA A 496 -13.09 0.06 -24.00
N THR A 497 -13.91 -0.95 -24.26
CA THR A 497 -15.13 -0.83 -25.11
C THR A 497 -16.40 -1.35 -24.48
N ALA A 498 -16.33 -2.21 -23.46
CA ALA A 498 -17.49 -2.64 -22.67
C ALA A 498 -17.58 -1.84 -21.38
N LEU A 499 -18.80 -1.55 -20.91
CA LEU A 499 -19.02 -0.80 -19.67
C LEU A 499 -18.38 -1.52 -18.49
N PRO A 500 -17.52 -0.86 -17.71
CA PRO A 500 -16.91 -1.45 -16.53
C PRO A 500 -17.90 -1.51 -15.36
N ASN A 501 -17.52 -2.23 -14.32
CA ASN A 501 -18.19 -2.11 -13.03
C ASN A 501 -17.86 -0.75 -12.38
N ARG A 502 -18.64 -0.35 -11.38
CA ARG A 502 -18.26 0.73 -10.46
C ARG A 502 -17.46 0.14 -9.32
N GLY A 503 -16.51 0.91 -8.79
CA GLY A 503 -15.59 0.48 -7.72
C GLY A 503 -14.34 -0.23 -8.23
N ALA A 504 -13.55 -0.74 -7.28
CA ALA A 504 -12.23 -1.32 -7.51
C ALA A 504 -12.26 -2.74 -8.10
N TYR A 505 -13.44 -3.39 -8.17
CA TYR A 505 -13.64 -4.74 -8.68
C TYR A 505 -14.34 -4.74 -10.04
N ASN A 506 -13.71 -5.32 -11.05
CA ASN A 506 -14.28 -5.45 -12.41
C ASN A 506 -14.50 -6.91 -12.87
N GLY A 507 -14.45 -7.86 -11.94
CA GLY A 507 -14.80 -9.25 -12.22
C GLY A 507 -16.32 -9.46 -12.34
N ALA A 508 -16.73 -10.68 -12.67
CA ALA A 508 -18.11 -11.11 -12.58
C ALA A 508 -18.58 -11.07 -11.11
N GLY A 509 -19.87 -10.87 -10.88
CA GLY A 509 -20.42 -10.89 -9.54
C GLY A 509 -20.14 -12.22 -8.82
N ILE A 510 -19.73 -12.13 -7.57
CA ILE A 510 -19.41 -13.29 -6.74
C ILE A 510 -20.71 -13.93 -6.23
N THR A 511 -20.87 -15.22 -6.45
CA THR A 511 -21.87 -16.02 -5.73
C THR A 511 -21.15 -16.68 -4.56
N PRO A 512 -21.38 -16.26 -3.30
CA PRO A 512 -20.72 -16.84 -2.13
C PRO A 512 -21.06 -18.33 -1.98
N SER A 513 -20.10 -19.13 -1.55
CA SER A 513 -20.38 -20.52 -1.14
C SER A 513 -21.31 -20.59 0.08
N ASN A 514 -21.25 -19.55 0.93
CA ASN A 514 -22.26 -19.28 1.96
C ASN A 514 -22.89 -17.90 1.65
N PRO A 515 -24.14 -17.87 1.13
CA PRO A 515 -24.85 -16.61 0.90
C PRO A 515 -25.22 -15.83 2.17
N ALA A 516 -25.20 -16.46 3.35
CA ALA A 516 -25.43 -15.77 4.62
C ALA A 516 -24.16 -14.99 5.03
N VAL A 517 -24.17 -13.69 4.79
CA VAL A 517 -23.07 -12.80 5.16
C VAL A 517 -23.15 -12.47 6.65
N ASN A 518 -21.99 -12.43 7.33
CA ASN A 518 -21.91 -12.21 8.78
C ASN A 518 -22.82 -13.20 9.57
N GLY A 519 -22.81 -14.45 9.16
CA GLY A 519 -23.65 -15.49 9.78
C GLY A 519 -23.25 -15.86 11.21
N GLY A 520 -21.98 -15.68 11.58
CA GLY A 520 -21.45 -15.80 12.95
C GLY A 520 -21.43 -14.47 13.72
N LEU A 521 -21.94 -13.37 13.16
CA LEU A 521 -22.05 -12.03 13.78
C LEU A 521 -20.71 -11.39 14.20
N GLU A 522 -19.56 -11.94 13.81
CA GLU A 522 -18.23 -11.57 14.30
C GLU A 522 -17.75 -10.16 13.87
N SER A 523 -18.49 -9.47 13.00
CA SER A 523 -18.29 -8.04 12.77
C SER A 523 -18.68 -7.16 13.97
N GLY A 524 -19.38 -7.72 14.97
CA GLY A 524 -19.95 -6.96 16.10
C GLY A 524 -21.11 -6.03 15.71
N ALA A 525 -21.45 -5.95 14.43
CA ALA A 525 -22.54 -5.15 13.88
C ALA A 525 -23.70 -6.03 13.40
N LEU A 526 -24.92 -5.48 13.44
CA LEU A 526 -26.10 -6.19 12.93
C LEU A 526 -26.10 -6.27 11.39
N SER A 527 -25.59 -5.26 10.71
CA SER A 527 -25.51 -5.26 9.24
C SER A 527 -24.69 -6.47 8.71
N PRO A 528 -25.13 -7.11 7.62
CA PRO A 528 -26.26 -6.80 6.74
C PRO A 528 -27.60 -7.44 7.17
N TRP A 529 -27.74 -7.86 8.41
CA TRP A 529 -29.02 -8.26 8.98
C TRP A 529 -29.89 -7.03 9.31
N TYR A 530 -31.14 -7.07 8.95
CA TYR A 530 -32.13 -6.06 9.28
C TYR A 530 -32.88 -6.48 10.53
N GLY A 531 -32.84 -5.65 11.58
CA GLY A 531 -33.55 -5.88 12.82
C GLY A 531 -34.97 -5.29 12.80
N TRP A 532 -35.96 -6.07 13.25
CA TRP A 532 -37.30 -5.60 13.53
C TRP A 532 -37.61 -5.74 15.02
N ASN A 533 -38.13 -4.71 15.65
CA ASN A 533 -38.30 -4.58 17.09
C ASN A 533 -36.96 -4.69 17.84
N ALA A 534 -36.84 -5.55 18.85
CA ALA A 534 -35.70 -5.62 19.76
C ALA A 534 -34.59 -6.57 19.32
N ALA A 535 -34.06 -6.39 18.09
CA ALA A 535 -32.91 -7.12 17.56
C ALA A 535 -31.60 -6.35 17.76
N SER A 536 -30.53 -7.03 18.17
CA SER A 536 -29.18 -6.46 18.34
C SER A 536 -28.10 -7.53 18.26
N VAL A 537 -26.84 -7.13 18.04
CA VAL A 537 -25.68 -7.99 18.23
C VAL A 537 -25.06 -7.70 19.59
N VAL A 538 -24.66 -8.73 20.30
CA VAL A 538 -24.09 -8.65 21.65
C VAL A 538 -22.87 -9.52 21.79
N ASN A 539 -21.94 -9.13 22.66
CA ASN A 539 -20.72 -9.88 23.00
C ASN A 539 -20.92 -10.86 24.20
N SER A 540 -22.14 -11.36 24.34
CA SER A 540 -22.52 -12.32 25.39
C SER A 540 -23.37 -13.43 24.80
N ASN A 541 -23.26 -14.63 25.36
CA ASN A 541 -23.96 -15.81 24.87
C ASN A 541 -23.66 -16.17 23.40
N ALA A 542 -22.46 -15.84 22.89
CA ALA A 542 -21.99 -16.35 21.61
C ALA A 542 -21.82 -17.88 21.67
N ARG A 543 -22.20 -18.58 20.60
CA ARG A 543 -21.95 -20.00 20.46
C ARG A 543 -20.51 -20.26 20.04
N THR A 544 -20.05 -19.53 19.03
CA THR A 544 -18.65 -19.48 18.62
C THR A 544 -18.20 -18.02 18.54
N GLY A 545 -16.90 -17.79 18.53
CA GLY A 545 -16.35 -16.42 18.43
C GLY A 545 -16.70 -15.53 19.63
N THR A 546 -17.02 -14.27 19.35
CA THR A 546 -17.23 -13.22 20.36
C THR A 546 -18.67 -12.73 20.41
N TYR A 547 -19.41 -12.78 19.31
CA TYR A 547 -20.71 -12.12 19.17
C TYR A 547 -21.86 -13.06 18.82
N ALA A 548 -23.05 -12.70 19.21
CA ALA A 548 -24.29 -13.40 18.87
C ALA A 548 -25.40 -12.42 18.55
N LEU A 549 -26.35 -12.83 17.71
CA LEU A 549 -27.60 -12.17 17.46
C LEU A 549 -28.53 -12.33 18.67
N ARG A 550 -29.13 -11.26 19.16
CA ARG A 550 -30.05 -11.24 20.30
C ARG A 550 -31.42 -10.66 19.91
N LEU A 551 -32.49 -11.34 20.27
CA LEU A 551 -33.89 -10.88 20.19
C LEU A 551 -34.50 -10.81 21.59
N VAL A 552 -34.96 -9.66 22.01
CA VAL A 552 -35.54 -9.46 23.35
C VAL A 552 -37.06 -9.48 23.27
N GLY A 553 -37.70 -10.55 23.76
CA GLY A 553 -39.15 -10.74 23.69
C GLY A 553 -39.66 -10.94 22.25
N GLY A 554 -40.93 -11.24 22.12
CA GLY A 554 -41.61 -11.41 20.84
C GLY A 554 -42.89 -10.59 20.72
N PRO A 555 -43.30 -10.22 19.49
CA PRO A 555 -42.65 -10.59 18.23
C PRO A 555 -41.44 -9.72 17.90
N SER A 556 -40.31 -10.34 17.51
CA SER A 556 -39.09 -9.68 17.06
C SER A 556 -38.30 -10.56 16.06
N SER A 557 -37.59 -9.95 15.12
CA SER A 557 -36.80 -10.68 14.14
C SER A 557 -35.51 -9.95 13.78
N ALA A 558 -34.55 -10.75 13.29
CA ALA A 558 -33.47 -10.28 12.44
C ALA A 558 -33.48 -11.05 11.13
N GLU A 559 -33.40 -10.37 10.02
CA GLU A 559 -33.60 -10.89 8.67
C GLU A 559 -32.47 -10.46 7.76
N GLN A 560 -32.08 -11.36 6.83
CA GLN A 560 -31.10 -11.01 5.80
C GLN A 560 -31.61 -11.47 4.44
N VAL A 561 -31.58 -10.57 3.45
CA VAL A 561 -31.76 -10.94 2.04
C VAL A 561 -30.46 -11.51 1.52
N ILE A 562 -30.52 -12.71 1.01
CA ILE A 562 -29.38 -13.44 0.44
C ILE A 562 -29.55 -13.63 -1.07
N GLN A 563 -28.44 -13.71 -1.80
CA GLN A 563 -28.43 -14.04 -3.21
C GLN A 563 -28.50 -15.56 -3.38
N VAL A 564 -29.35 -16.01 -4.29
CA VAL A 564 -29.54 -17.41 -4.62
C VAL A 564 -29.71 -17.60 -6.13
N GLU A 565 -29.47 -18.79 -6.62
CA GLU A 565 -29.74 -19.15 -8.03
C GLU A 565 -31.17 -19.67 -8.19
N PRO A 566 -31.88 -19.36 -9.31
CA PRO A 566 -33.18 -19.93 -9.59
C PRO A 566 -33.15 -21.47 -9.70
N ASN A 567 -34.29 -22.12 -9.41
CA ASN A 567 -34.47 -23.57 -9.47
C ASN A 567 -33.40 -24.36 -8.71
N THR A 568 -32.89 -23.83 -7.61
CA THR A 568 -31.76 -24.41 -6.89
C THR A 568 -32.15 -24.73 -5.45
N THR A 569 -31.79 -25.90 -5.00
CA THR A 569 -32.04 -26.34 -3.61
C THR A 569 -30.90 -25.90 -2.70
N TYR A 570 -31.28 -25.31 -1.57
CA TYR A 570 -30.37 -24.85 -0.51
C TYR A 570 -30.74 -25.44 0.83
N SER A 571 -29.75 -25.54 1.71
CA SER A 571 -29.92 -25.85 3.14
C SER A 571 -29.47 -24.65 3.95
N LEU A 572 -30.38 -24.01 4.68
CA LEU A 572 -30.07 -23.05 5.75
C LEU A 572 -29.83 -23.82 7.04
N THR A 573 -28.69 -23.65 7.67
CA THR A 573 -28.40 -24.11 9.04
C THR A 573 -28.06 -22.90 9.90
N GLY A 574 -28.33 -23.01 11.19
CA GLY A 574 -27.95 -22.02 12.19
C GLY A 574 -28.16 -22.63 13.57
N TYR A 575 -27.71 -21.94 14.59
CA TYR A 575 -27.91 -22.36 15.97
C TYR A 575 -28.71 -21.28 16.72
N ALA A 576 -29.66 -21.72 17.54
CA ALA A 576 -30.42 -20.81 18.38
C ALA A 576 -30.71 -21.40 19.75
N MET A 577 -31.00 -20.53 20.71
CA MET A 577 -31.49 -20.87 22.02
C MET A 577 -32.43 -19.77 22.54
N THR A 578 -33.19 -20.09 23.58
CA THR A 578 -34.04 -19.13 24.30
C THR A 578 -33.71 -19.18 25.80
N THR A 579 -33.92 -18.09 26.54
CA THR A 579 -33.65 -18.06 27.98
C THR A 579 -34.74 -18.74 28.83
N ASN A 580 -35.91 -19.03 28.24
CA ASN A 580 -36.99 -19.79 28.92
C ASN A 580 -37.35 -21.02 28.09
N ALA A 581 -37.26 -22.22 28.70
CA ALA A 581 -37.65 -23.46 28.05
C ALA A 581 -39.13 -23.42 27.60
N GLY A 582 -39.39 -23.92 26.39
CA GLY A 582 -40.72 -23.96 25.80
C GLY A 582 -41.13 -22.72 25.02
N GLU A 583 -40.50 -21.53 25.18
CA GLU A 583 -40.73 -20.39 24.32
C GLU A 583 -40.00 -20.52 22.97
N PRO A 584 -40.72 -20.46 21.82
CA PRO A 584 -40.09 -20.76 20.54
C PRO A 584 -39.25 -19.62 20.02
N VAL A 585 -38.15 -19.96 19.31
CA VAL A 585 -37.44 -19.13 18.35
C VAL A 585 -37.28 -19.90 17.03
N HIS A 586 -37.49 -19.24 15.92
CA HIS A 586 -37.50 -19.86 14.60
C HIS A 586 -36.30 -19.45 13.79
N ILE A 587 -35.57 -20.43 13.22
CA ILE A 587 -34.64 -20.24 12.10
C ILE A 587 -35.41 -20.56 10.84
N GLY A 588 -35.48 -19.63 9.87
CA GLY A 588 -36.31 -19.85 8.70
C GLY A 588 -35.92 -19.07 7.46
N VAL A 589 -36.63 -19.35 6.39
CA VAL A 589 -36.49 -18.72 5.08
C VAL A 589 -37.84 -18.37 4.46
N LYS A 590 -37.92 -17.22 3.79
CA LYS A 590 -39.11 -16.73 3.06
C LYS A 590 -38.66 -16.04 1.76
N ASN A 591 -39.64 -15.66 0.92
CA ASN A 591 -39.42 -14.91 -0.34
C ASN A 591 -38.49 -15.62 -1.35
N PHE A 592 -38.46 -16.93 -1.35
CA PHE A 592 -37.63 -17.76 -2.26
C PHE A 592 -38.44 -18.36 -3.42
N GLY A 593 -39.71 -18.00 -3.58
CA GLY A 593 -40.63 -18.55 -4.63
C GLY A 593 -41.49 -19.73 -4.15
N GLY A 594 -41.36 -20.12 -2.89
CA GLY A 594 -42.19 -21.13 -2.23
C GLY A 594 -42.82 -20.62 -0.94
N THR A 595 -43.54 -21.51 -0.25
CA THR A 595 -44.10 -21.22 1.09
C THR A 595 -42.96 -21.08 2.12
N GLN A 596 -43.08 -20.11 3.02
CA GLN A 596 -42.15 -19.90 4.12
C GLN A 596 -41.85 -21.20 4.88
N GLN A 597 -40.58 -21.46 5.14
CA GLN A 597 -40.07 -22.65 5.83
C GLN A 597 -39.31 -22.23 7.09
N PHE A 598 -39.46 -23.00 8.18
CA PHE A 598 -38.70 -22.76 9.40
C PHE A 598 -38.58 -23.99 10.28
N THR A 599 -37.56 -24.00 11.14
CA THR A 599 -37.39 -24.90 12.25
C THR A 599 -37.60 -24.14 13.56
N SER A 600 -38.40 -24.73 14.50
CA SER A 600 -38.65 -24.14 15.81
C SER A 600 -37.71 -24.74 16.86
N ILE A 601 -37.07 -23.87 17.64
CA ILE A 601 -36.18 -24.22 18.74
C ILE A 601 -36.75 -23.66 20.04
N THR A 602 -36.85 -24.49 21.07
CA THR A 602 -37.47 -24.14 22.37
C THR A 602 -36.53 -24.44 23.57
N GLY A 603 -35.28 -24.80 23.28
CA GLY A 603 -34.30 -25.18 24.30
C GLY A 603 -33.52 -23.96 24.83
N THR A 604 -33.01 -24.12 26.09
CA THR A 604 -32.16 -23.10 26.74
C THR A 604 -30.67 -23.28 26.47
N SER A 605 -30.31 -24.21 25.59
CA SER A 605 -28.97 -24.41 25.07
C SER A 605 -29.01 -24.31 23.55
N TYR A 606 -27.92 -23.85 22.94
CA TYR A 606 -27.83 -23.76 21.49
C TYR A 606 -28.13 -25.10 20.81
N THR A 607 -29.15 -25.08 20.00
CA THR A 607 -29.62 -26.23 19.21
C THR A 607 -29.52 -25.87 17.72
N LYS A 608 -29.02 -26.81 16.93
CA LYS A 608 -28.94 -26.65 15.48
C LYS A 608 -30.33 -26.70 14.86
N GLY A 609 -30.71 -25.67 14.11
CA GLY A 609 -31.85 -25.69 13.20
C GLY A 609 -31.36 -25.91 11.77
N THR A 610 -32.16 -26.65 10.98
CA THR A 610 -31.89 -26.87 9.57
C THR A 610 -33.20 -26.70 8.78
N VAL A 611 -33.16 -25.94 7.68
CA VAL A 611 -34.28 -25.71 6.76
C VAL A 611 -33.78 -25.92 5.34
N THR A 612 -34.43 -26.82 4.60
CA THR A 612 -34.16 -27.04 3.17
C THR A 612 -35.22 -26.33 2.34
N PHE A 613 -34.81 -25.59 1.33
CA PHE A 613 -35.73 -24.86 0.43
C PHE A 613 -35.22 -24.88 -1.01
N THR A 614 -36.15 -24.84 -1.97
CA THR A 614 -35.85 -24.77 -3.40
C THR A 614 -36.40 -23.46 -3.97
N THR A 615 -35.55 -22.70 -4.61
CA THR A 615 -35.88 -21.39 -5.19
C THR A 615 -36.76 -21.56 -6.42
N GLY A 616 -37.71 -20.64 -6.65
CA GLY A 616 -38.53 -20.59 -7.85
C GLY A 616 -37.72 -20.22 -9.11
N ALA A 617 -38.33 -20.44 -10.27
CA ALA A 617 -37.70 -20.24 -11.60
C ALA A 617 -37.22 -18.81 -11.88
N ALA A 618 -37.77 -17.81 -11.21
CA ALA A 618 -37.42 -16.40 -11.37
C ALA A 618 -36.77 -15.81 -10.12
N ASN A 619 -36.55 -16.61 -9.07
CA ASN A 619 -36.06 -16.09 -7.78
C ASN A 619 -34.53 -16.07 -7.73
N THR A 620 -33.96 -14.89 -7.68
CA THR A 620 -32.52 -14.64 -7.49
C THR A 620 -32.18 -14.25 -6.07
N THR A 621 -33.21 -14.08 -5.21
CA THR A 621 -33.06 -13.76 -3.79
C THR A 621 -33.95 -14.62 -2.92
N ALA A 622 -33.56 -14.77 -1.65
CA ALA A 622 -34.36 -15.33 -0.56
C ALA A 622 -34.11 -14.49 0.70
N THR A 623 -35.00 -14.60 1.69
CA THR A 623 -34.81 -13.92 2.98
C THR A 623 -34.67 -14.96 4.07
N ILE A 624 -33.50 -15.06 4.68
CA ILE A 624 -33.28 -15.90 5.88
C ILE A 624 -33.58 -15.07 7.13
N TYR A 625 -33.95 -15.72 8.22
CA TYR A 625 -34.30 -14.99 9.44
C TYR A 625 -34.10 -15.84 10.71
N LEU A 626 -33.87 -15.09 11.81
CA LEU A 626 -34.16 -15.53 13.19
C LEU A 626 -35.40 -14.77 13.65
N TYR A 627 -36.44 -15.47 14.13
CA TYR A 627 -37.69 -14.86 14.53
C TYR A 627 -38.20 -15.42 15.85
N LYS A 628 -38.47 -14.56 16.80
CA LYS A 628 -39.17 -14.88 18.05
C LYS A 628 -40.66 -14.46 17.94
N PRO A 629 -41.59 -15.43 17.82
CA PRO A 629 -42.99 -15.10 17.52
C PRO A 629 -43.76 -14.50 18.72
N SER A 630 -43.39 -14.89 19.94
CA SER A 630 -44.10 -14.49 21.15
C SER A 630 -43.25 -14.73 22.41
N GLY A 631 -43.77 -14.30 23.56
CA GLY A 631 -43.18 -14.50 24.87
C GLY A 631 -42.21 -13.40 25.28
N THR A 632 -41.74 -13.43 26.52
CA THR A 632 -40.88 -12.40 27.13
C THR A 632 -39.41 -12.80 27.21
N ALA A 633 -39.08 -14.08 26.94
CA ALA A 633 -37.72 -14.58 26.99
C ALA A 633 -36.84 -13.89 25.91
N THR A 634 -35.54 -13.81 26.17
CA THR A 634 -34.55 -13.44 25.17
C THR A 634 -34.16 -14.67 24.36
N ALA A 635 -34.06 -14.54 23.04
CA ALA A 635 -33.51 -15.54 22.16
C ALA A 635 -32.15 -15.09 21.61
N TYR A 636 -31.28 -16.08 21.38
CA TYR A 636 -29.98 -15.87 20.77
C TYR A 636 -29.83 -16.76 19.53
N GLY A 637 -29.14 -16.27 18.51
CA GLY A 637 -28.82 -17.01 17.31
C GLY A 637 -27.40 -16.77 16.84
N ASP A 638 -26.79 -17.80 16.20
CA ASP A 638 -25.41 -17.76 15.80
C ASP A 638 -25.11 -18.76 14.67
N ASP A 639 -23.97 -18.60 13.99
CA ASP A 639 -23.43 -19.52 12.99
C ASP A 639 -24.40 -19.89 11.85
N PHE A 640 -25.04 -18.88 11.25
CA PHE A 640 -25.93 -19.08 10.11
C PHE A 640 -25.14 -19.38 8.85
N VAL A 641 -25.43 -20.51 8.22
CA VAL A 641 -24.82 -20.96 6.98
C VAL A 641 -25.92 -21.37 5.99
N VAL A 642 -25.83 -20.88 4.78
CA VAL A 642 -26.63 -21.33 3.65
C VAL A 642 -25.72 -22.04 2.66
N ALA A 643 -25.99 -23.26 2.35
CA ALA A 643 -25.22 -24.06 1.40
C ALA A 643 -26.12 -24.58 0.28
N LYS A 644 -25.61 -24.55 -0.95
CA LYS A 644 -26.25 -25.21 -2.09
C LYS A 644 -26.20 -26.72 -1.87
N SER A 645 -27.36 -27.39 -1.95
CA SER A 645 -27.38 -28.84 -1.89
C SER A 645 -26.71 -29.43 -3.15
N PRO A 646 -25.88 -30.48 -3.02
CA PRO A 646 -25.35 -31.17 -4.18
C PRO A 646 -26.50 -31.60 -5.10
N ALA A 647 -26.38 -31.37 -6.41
CA ALA A 647 -27.30 -31.97 -7.35
C ALA A 647 -27.27 -33.50 -7.15
N MET A 648 -28.43 -34.12 -6.92
CA MET A 648 -28.48 -35.59 -6.94
C MET A 648 -28.02 -36.03 -8.34
N SER A 649 -26.88 -36.72 -8.39
CA SER A 649 -26.52 -37.43 -9.63
C SER A 649 -27.67 -38.33 -10.00
N ALA A 650 -28.20 -38.16 -11.20
CA ALA A 650 -29.14 -39.15 -11.71
C ALA A 650 -28.43 -40.50 -11.65
N ASP A 651 -28.97 -41.37 -10.86
CA ASP A 651 -28.48 -42.75 -10.68
C ASP A 651 -28.49 -43.41 -12.06
N SER A 652 -27.32 -43.79 -12.55
CA SER A 652 -27.21 -44.66 -13.70
C SER A 652 -27.76 -46.02 -13.27
N SER A 653 -28.95 -46.34 -13.77
CA SER A 653 -29.53 -47.68 -13.63
C SER A 653 -28.51 -48.73 -14.06
N PRO A 654 -28.32 -49.81 -13.30
CA PRO A 654 -27.50 -50.92 -13.75
C PRO A 654 -28.25 -51.72 -14.83
N GLU A 655 -27.61 -51.94 -15.97
CA GLU A 655 -27.90 -53.09 -16.81
C GLU A 655 -27.10 -54.32 -16.32
#